data_8945c4dcc1114e94be71f415e9770357
#
_entry.id   8945c4dcc1114e94be71f415e9770357
#
_cell.length_a   1.000
_cell.length_b   1.000
_cell.length_c   1.000
_cell.angle_alpha   90.00
_cell.angle_beta   90.00
_cell.angle_gamma   90.00
#
_symmetry.space_group_name_H-M   'P 1'
#
loop_
_entity.id
_entity.type
_entity.pdbx_description
1 polymer ?
#
loop_
_entity_poly.entity_id
_entity_poly.type
_entity_poly.pdbx_seq_one_letter_code
_entity_poly.pdbx_strand_id
1 'polypeptide(L)'
;MNHHDHQHNHHQEDGKTANGESQKAHTHQSHGHHHHHGEPSDEVVQEDHSHHRHHGDPSEEDEGHNHSHLHGLDESALADMDGKDFAHLIEDMDGYLCELATAQIRDGLHVMGKVPAGDTMVDMLQALTRLNNLDVPSLRESIVELFGLDAAELLNNLGARLSFDVPSVLTHLADRPLATAGDVVETIDELAKHLLALLASNNFDPAEIPRTIAATFPGLDDVAETSNVKTALNFVCEAIVPSLQKTTLEITSLLSALNGQFVPAGPSGSPTRGMAHLLPTGRNFYACDPQALPSFAAWEVGQGLAKETLSRFLTETGSYPEHVAISVWGTAAMRTHGDDIAQIFAFLGVRPTWQRENHRVTGVELIPLSELGRPRIDVTIRISGFFRDAFPHLIPLLDDAVNLAIDADEPPEKNYIRKHFIEDLRNEQEEGKARWRVFGCPPGAYGIGLLDLIEAQNWRDESDFATTYINWGGYAYSKEDPEGVDARTEFTHRLSSVEVAIHNQDDREHDIFDSDDYFQFHGGMIATIKALSGKDVKGYFGDSSNPAAPKVRDIKEESLRVYRTRVVNPKWLESIQQHGYKGASEMAATVDYLFGFDATAGVMKDFMYEGVAQKYALDKSTQQFYEQCNPWALKGISERLLEAAQRGMWEQPDPETLEALKQTLLQTDSMLEGRSEPTI
;
A
#
# COMPACT_ATOMS: atom_id res chain seq x y z
N MET A 1 20.21 -25.80 53.54
CA MET A 1 19.91 -27.13 54.11
C MET A 1 19.40 -27.99 52.97
N ASN A 2 20.22 -29.02 52.66
CA ASN A 2 20.01 -30.25 51.88
C ASN A 2 19.50 -30.11 50.44
N HIS A 3 20.35 -30.22 49.41
CA HIS A 3 21.05 -31.38 48.86
C HIS A 3 20.15 -32.60 48.55
N HIS A 4 20.01 -32.88 47.24
CA HIS A 4 20.35 -34.19 46.69
C HIS A 4 20.56 -34.12 45.18
N ASP A 5 21.82 -34.45 44.82
CA ASP A 5 22.30 -34.85 43.50
C ASP A 5 21.74 -36.21 43.08
N HIS A 6 21.61 -36.43 41.77
CA HIS A 6 21.97 -37.71 41.15
C HIS A 6 22.42 -37.52 39.71
N GLN A 7 23.70 -37.86 39.52
CA GLN A 7 24.40 -38.08 38.25
C GLN A 7 24.13 -39.47 37.65
N HIS A 8 24.64 -39.60 36.45
CA HIS A 8 25.03 -40.78 35.67
C HIS A 8 24.06 -41.17 34.53
N ASN A 9 24.49 -41.53 33.30
CA ASN A 9 25.81 -41.89 32.77
C ASN A 9 25.78 -41.89 31.23
N HIS A 10 26.97 -41.75 30.68
CA HIS A 10 27.35 -41.92 29.27
C HIS A 10 26.93 -43.23 28.61
N HIS A 11 26.69 -43.19 27.29
CA HIS A 11 27.33 -44.13 26.36
C HIS A 11 27.60 -43.47 25.00
N GLN A 12 28.89 -43.43 24.66
CA GLN A 12 29.43 -43.30 23.31
C GLN A 12 29.31 -44.64 22.58
N GLU A 13 29.08 -44.61 21.29
CA GLU A 13 29.81 -45.52 20.37
C GLU A 13 29.83 -44.95 18.95
N ASP A 14 30.97 -45.11 18.35
CA ASP A 14 31.49 -44.66 17.07
C ASP A 14 30.93 -45.41 15.86
N GLY A 15 31.04 -44.79 14.69
CA GLY A 15 31.14 -45.62 13.51
C GLY A 15 30.89 -45.01 12.13
N LYS A 16 31.88 -44.35 11.58
CA LYS A 16 32.34 -44.38 10.17
C LYS A 16 31.46 -44.11 8.97
N THR A 17 31.79 -43.02 8.31
CA THR A 17 32.22 -42.87 6.87
C THR A 17 31.31 -43.40 5.75
N ALA A 18 30.91 -42.56 4.84
CA ALA A 18 31.51 -42.41 3.49
C ALA A 18 30.64 -41.53 2.58
N ASN A 19 31.30 -40.55 1.99
CA ASN A 19 31.28 -40.03 0.62
C ASN A 19 30.01 -40.15 -0.26
N GLY A 20 29.67 -39.01 -0.89
CA GLY A 20 28.99 -39.04 -2.16
C GLY A 20 28.47 -37.67 -2.60
N GLU A 21 29.31 -36.98 -3.33
CA GLU A 21 29.00 -35.78 -4.12
C GLU A 21 27.81 -35.98 -5.05
N SER A 22 26.98 -34.95 -5.23
CA SER A 22 26.65 -34.56 -6.61
C SER A 22 25.89 -33.23 -6.61
N GLN A 23 26.56 -32.15 -6.92
CA GLN A 23 26.01 -30.96 -7.50
C GLN A 23 25.54 -31.26 -8.93
N LYS A 24 24.34 -30.94 -9.30
CA LYS A 24 23.93 -30.81 -10.70
C LYS A 24 23.41 -29.42 -10.93
N ALA A 25 24.22 -28.62 -11.60
CA ALA A 25 23.81 -27.43 -12.31
C ALA A 25 22.95 -27.84 -13.52
N HIS A 26 21.82 -27.21 -13.72
CA HIS A 26 21.04 -27.29 -14.95
C HIS A 26 21.30 -26.06 -15.80
N THR A 27 21.97 -26.26 -16.88
CA THR A 27 22.10 -25.39 -18.04
C THR A 27 20.85 -25.51 -18.88
N HIS A 28 20.17 -24.37 -19.17
CA HIS A 28 19.11 -24.32 -20.16
C HIS A 28 19.67 -24.13 -21.56
N GLN A 29 19.41 -25.06 -22.43
CA GLN A 29 19.57 -24.93 -23.88
C GLN A 29 18.21 -24.55 -24.49
N SER A 30 18.29 -23.49 -25.29
CA SER A 30 17.22 -23.05 -26.18
C SER A 30 17.06 -23.98 -27.37
N HIS A 31 15.83 -24.35 -27.68
CA HIS A 31 15.49 -24.89 -29.00
C HIS A 31 14.30 -24.10 -29.58
N GLY A 32 14.58 -23.41 -30.67
CA GLY A 32 13.56 -22.82 -31.52
C GLY A 32 12.93 -23.89 -32.44
N HIS A 33 11.67 -23.76 -32.75
CA HIS A 33 11.04 -24.34 -33.92
C HIS A 33 9.94 -23.49 -34.54
N HIS A 34 9.91 -23.56 -35.86
CA HIS A 34 9.23 -22.76 -36.88
C HIS A 34 7.72 -23.01 -36.99
N HIS A 35 7.02 -21.92 -37.35
CA HIS A 35 5.86 -21.68 -38.22
C HIS A 35 4.94 -22.82 -38.67
N HIS A 36 3.62 -22.54 -38.61
CA HIS A 36 2.76 -22.61 -39.80
C HIS A 36 1.54 -21.69 -39.69
N HIS A 37 1.24 -21.04 -40.83
CA HIS A 37 0.17 -20.09 -41.09
C HIS A 37 -1.23 -20.73 -41.22
N GLY A 38 -2.27 -19.96 -40.95
CA GLY A 38 -3.63 -20.22 -41.39
C GLY A 38 -4.54 -19.04 -41.03
N GLU A 39 -4.86 -18.26 -42.05
CA GLU A 39 -5.88 -17.18 -42.07
C GLU A 39 -7.24 -17.70 -42.48
N PRO A 40 -8.26 -16.77 -42.64
CA PRO A 40 -9.20 -16.25 -41.64
C PRO A 40 -10.67 -16.52 -42.04
N SER A 41 -11.62 -16.14 -41.25
CA SER A 41 -12.96 -15.78 -41.74
C SER A 41 -13.73 -14.87 -40.77
N ASP A 42 -14.20 -13.77 -41.35
CA ASP A 42 -15.08 -12.73 -40.82
C ASP A 42 -16.46 -13.27 -40.43
N GLU A 43 -17.01 -12.77 -39.34
CA GLU A 43 -18.43 -12.45 -39.26
C GLU A 43 -18.72 -11.39 -38.20
N VAL A 44 -19.31 -10.29 -38.66
CA VAL A 44 -19.79 -9.13 -37.91
C VAL A 44 -21.20 -9.41 -37.43
N VAL A 45 -21.46 -9.26 -36.14
CA VAL A 45 -22.83 -9.07 -35.62
C VAL A 45 -22.87 -7.86 -34.73
N GLN A 46 -23.59 -6.84 -35.16
CA GLN A 46 -24.02 -5.70 -34.37
C GLN A 46 -25.25 -6.09 -33.53
N GLU A 47 -25.24 -5.80 -32.24
CA GLU A 47 -26.48 -5.67 -31.49
C GLU A 47 -26.53 -4.37 -30.70
N ASP A 48 -27.66 -3.73 -30.88
CA ASP A 48 -28.11 -2.41 -30.46
C ASP A 48 -28.79 -2.53 -29.07
N HIS A 49 -28.38 -1.77 -28.07
CA HIS A 49 -29.12 -1.68 -26.81
C HIS A 49 -29.42 -0.23 -26.41
N SER A 50 -30.69 0.10 -26.51
CA SER A 50 -31.30 1.35 -26.07
C SER A 50 -31.42 1.45 -24.54
N HIS A 51 -30.97 2.57 -23.99
CA HIS A 51 -31.14 2.92 -22.58
C HIS A 51 -32.41 3.74 -22.32
N HIS A 52 -33.20 3.31 -21.37
CA HIS A 52 -34.31 4.12 -20.78
C HIS A 52 -33.81 4.85 -19.53
N ARG A 53 -34.02 6.16 -19.53
CA ARG A 53 -33.79 7.05 -18.37
C ARG A 53 -35.03 7.15 -17.51
N HIS A 54 -34.86 7.10 -16.17
CA HIS A 54 -35.84 7.60 -15.22
C HIS A 54 -35.23 8.77 -14.42
N HIS A 55 -35.91 9.90 -14.44
CA HIS A 55 -35.61 11.07 -13.62
C HIS A 55 -36.27 10.92 -12.24
N GLY A 56 -35.54 11.20 -11.17
CA GLY A 56 -36.03 11.40 -9.82
C GLY A 56 -35.35 12.63 -9.22
N ASP A 57 -36.11 13.49 -8.59
CA ASP A 57 -35.78 14.81 -8.05
C ASP A 57 -34.87 14.73 -6.83
N PRO A 58 -33.89 15.64 -6.60
CA PRO A 58 -32.93 15.57 -5.51
C PRO A 58 -33.38 16.38 -4.29
N SER A 59 -33.25 15.77 -3.12
CA SER A 59 -33.22 16.47 -1.82
C SER A 59 -31.76 16.73 -1.43
N GLU A 60 -31.46 17.97 -1.05
CA GLU A 60 -30.15 18.43 -0.61
C GLU A 60 -29.72 17.70 0.68
N GLU A 61 -28.71 16.87 0.61
CA GLU A 61 -27.89 16.40 1.75
C GLU A 61 -26.41 16.43 1.33
N ASP A 62 -25.60 16.91 2.25
CA ASP A 62 -24.17 17.21 2.17
C ASP A 62 -23.38 15.95 1.69
N GLU A 63 -23.07 15.88 0.38
CA GLU A 63 -22.37 14.74 -0.21
C GLU A 63 -20.85 14.97 -0.13
N GLY A 64 -20.18 14.13 0.66
CA GLY A 64 -18.73 14.00 0.67
C GLY A 64 -18.22 13.66 -0.74
N HIS A 65 -17.46 14.56 -1.33
CA HIS A 65 -16.97 14.49 -2.69
C HIS A 65 -16.02 13.29 -2.89
N ASN A 66 -16.34 12.45 -3.85
CA ASN A 66 -15.57 11.26 -4.21
C ASN A 66 -14.90 11.46 -5.56
N HIS A 67 -13.57 11.36 -5.62
CA HIS A 67 -12.73 11.56 -6.81
C HIS A 67 -12.91 10.50 -7.92
N SER A 68 -13.94 9.67 -7.87
CA SER A 68 -14.16 8.53 -8.77
C SER A 68 -14.49 8.90 -10.22
N HIS A 69 -14.77 10.17 -10.52
CA HIS A 69 -15.19 10.62 -11.84
C HIS A 69 -14.06 10.85 -12.85
N LEU A 70 -12.79 10.81 -12.43
CA LEU A 70 -11.63 11.10 -13.30
C LEU A 70 -11.23 9.97 -14.24
N HIS A 71 -11.75 8.76 -14.04
CA HIS A 71 -11.36 7.59 -14.80
C HIS A 71 -12.46 7.13 -15.76
N GLY A 72 -12.38 7.52 -17.01
CA GLY A 72 -13.27 7.03 -18.06
C GLY A 72 -14.06 8.07 -18.82
N LEU A 73 -13.75 9.36 -18.64
CA LEU A 73 -14.33 10.43 -19.43
C LEU A 73 -13.68 10.45 -20.82
N ASP A 74 -14.43 10.12 -21.84
CA ASP A 74 -14.08 10.37 -23.23
C ASP A 74 -14.58 11.78 -23.67
N GLU A 75 -14.16 12.23 -24.85
CA GLU A 75 -14.59 13.53 -25.39
C GLU A 75 -16.11 13.64 -25.52
N SER A 76 -16.84 12.53 -25.69
CA SER A 76 -18.30 12.53 -25.82
C SER A 76 -18.98 12.73 -24.47
N ALA A 77 -18.47 12.15 -23.41
CA ALA A 77 -18.96 12.35 -22.05
C ALA A 77 -18.75 13.79 -21.58
N LEU A 78 -17.61 14.40 -21.90
CA LEU A 78 -17.32 15.81 -21.60
C LEU A 78 -18.25 16.77 -22.36
N ALA A 79 -18.63 16.43 -23.60
CA ALA A 79 -19.51 17.26 -24.42
C ALA A 79 -20.98 17.27 -23.94
N ASP A 80 -21.41 16.21 -23.25
CA ASP A 80 -22.77 16.05 -22.74
C ASP A 80 -22.94 16.50 -21.26
N MET A 81 -21.85 16.92 -20.58
CA MET A 81 -21.87 17.41 -19.21
C MET A 81 -22.61 18.76 -19.10
N ASP A 82 -23.46 18.88 -18.09
CA ASP A 82 -23.99 20.18 -17.72
C ASP A 82 -22.94 21.05 -16.99
N GLY A 83 -23.24 22.33 -16.80
CA GLY A 83 -22.27 23.27 -16.20
C GLY A 83 -21.97 22.98 -14.72
N LYS A 84 -22.84 22.24 -14.03
CA LYS A 84 -22.65 21.83 -12.62
C LYS A 84 -21.70 20.62 -12.55
N ASP A 85 -21.96 19.61 -13.37
CA ASP A 85 -21.12 18.42 -13.47
C ASP A 85 -19.70 18.78 -13.94
N PHE A 86 -19.58 19.72 -14.88
CA PHE A 86 -18.30 20.22 -15.35
C PHE A 86 -17.53 20.99 -14.26
N ALA A 87 -18.22 21.77 -13.42
CA ALA A 87 -17.59 22.46 -12.29
C ALA A 87 -17.08 21.48 -11.21
N HIS A 88 -17.85 20.43 -10.91
CA HIS A 88 -17.40 19.36 -10.01
C HIS A 88 -16.20 18.58 -10.57
N LEU A 89 -16.21 18.29 -11.87
CA LEU A 89 -15.07 17.65 -12.51
C LEU A 89 -13.80 18.49 -12.39
N ILE A 90 -13.88 19.81 -12.58
CA ILE A 90 -12.72 20.70 -12.40
C ILE A 90 -12.25 20.67 -10.95
N GLU A 91 -13.15 20.73 -9.97
CA GLU A 91 -12.83 20.66 -8.55
C GLU A 91 -12.13 19.32 -8.18
N ASP A 92 -12.63 18.21 -8.70
CA ASP A 92 -12.00 16.89 -8.52
C ASP A 92 -10.61 16.84 -9.17
N MET A 93 -10.45 17.42 -10.36
CA MET A 93 -9.13 17.52 -11.03
C MET A 93 -8.16 18.39 -10.23
N ASP A 94 -8.60 19.53 -9.74
CA ASP A 94 -7.78 20.41 -8.90
C ASP A 94 -7.39 19.70 -7.60
N GLY A 95 -8.33 19.00 -6.95
CA GLY A 95 -8.08 18.20 -5.75
C GLY A 95 -7.03 17.11 -5.99
N TYR A 96 -7.13 16.41 -7.10
CA TYR A 96 -6.16 15.38 -7.48
C TYR A 96 -4.77 15.99 -7.77
N LEU A 97 -4.68 17.09 -8.49
CA LEU A 97 -3.41 17.76 -8.78
C LEU A 97 -2.76 18.30 -7.50
N CYS A 98 -3.55 18.85 -6.58
CA CYS A 98 -3.06 19.30 -5.29
C CYS A 98 -2.59 18.12 -4.40
N GLU A 99 -3.27 16.98 -4.45
CA GLU A 99 -2.80 15.76 -3.77
C GLU A 99 -1.44 15.30 -4.31
N LEU A 100 -1.23 15.36 -5.63
CA LEU A 100 0.06 15.04 -6.23
C LEU A 100 1.15 16.05 -5.84
N ALA A 101 0.83 17.34 -5.82
CA ALA A 101 1.78 18.40 -5.47
C ALA A 101 2.24 18.32 -4.01
N THR A 102 1.31 17.94 -3.11
CA THR A 102 1.59 17.76 -1.68
C THR A 102 2.04 16.34 -1.32
N ALA A 103 2.19 15.45 -2.31
CA ALA A 103 2.63 14.08 -2.06
C ALA A 103 4.07 14.02 -1.54
N GLN A 104 4.30 13.14 -0.58
CA GLN A 104 5.65 12.83 -0.12
C GLN A 104 6.37 12.03 -1.21
N ILE A 105 7.40 12.64 -1.82
CA ILE A 105 8.24 11.99 -2.83
C ILE A 105 9.49 11.46 -2.16
N ARG A 106 9.80 10.19 -2.39
CA ARG A 106 10.97 9.53 -1.81
C ARG A 106 12.26 10.03 -2.47
N ASP A 107 13.31 10.21 -1.65
CA ASP A 107 14.64 10.68 -2.06
C ASP A 107 15.64 9.53 -2.28
N GLY A 108 15.19 8.42 -2.85
CA GLY A 108 16.01 7.23 -3.08
C GLY A 108 15.88 6.19 -1.96
N LEU A 109 16.91 5.35 -1.81
CA LEU A 109 16.94 4.26 -0.83
C LEU A 109 17.66 4.68 0.45
N HIS A 110 17.25 4.10 1.58
CA HIS A 110 18.01 4.21 2.81
C HIS A 110 19.41 3.58 2.65
N VAL A 111 20.43 4.30 3.07
CA VAL A 111 21.80 3.80 3.11
C VAL A 111 22.20 3.58 4.57
N MET A 112 22.51 2.32 4.92
CA MET A 112 22.84 1.91 6.28
C MET A 112 23.92 2.80 6.91
N GLY A 113 23.63 3.35 8.06
CA GLY A 113 24.54 4.22 8.82
C GLY A 113 24.75 5.63 8.26
N LYS A 114 24.11 5.98 7.14
CA LYS A 114 24.22 7.30 6.54
C LYS A 114 23.19 8.25 7.15
N VAL A 115 23.68 9.29 7.84
CA VAL A 115 22.82 10.35 8.37
C VAL A 115 22.33 11.22 7.22
N PRO A 116 21.03 11.54 7.12
CA PRO A 116 20.54 12.53 6.15
C PRO A 116 21.25 13.88 6.29
N ALA A 117 21.49 14.58 5.18
CA ALA A 117 22.21 15.86 5.19
C ALA A 117 21.69 16.81 4.11
N GLY A 118 21.85 18.12 4.31
CA GLY A 118 21.37 19.13 3.35
C GLY A 118 19.86 19.02 3.13
N ASP A 119 19.43 19.06 1.88
CA ASP A 119 18.00 19.02 1.50
C ASP A 119 17.32 17.73 1.93
N THR A 120 18.01 16.58 1.89
CA THR A 120 17.44 15.31 2.34
C THR A 120 17.14 15.29 3.85
N MET A 121 17.90 16.02 4.67
CA MET A 121 17.58 16.21 6.08
C MET A 121 16.30 17.04 6.24
N VAL A 122 16.16 18.11 5.49
CA VAL A 122 14.97 18.99 5.54
C VAL A 122 13.72 18.22 5.09
N ASP A 123 13.80 17.48 3.99
CA ASP A 123 12.69 16.67 3.47
C ASP A 123 12.29 15.58 4.46
N MET A 124 13.26 14.90 5.10
CA MET A 124 13.01 13.92 6.15
C MET A 124 12.32 14.55 7.37
N LEU A 125 12.76 15.72 7.82
CA LEU A 125 12.15 16.43 8.95
C LEU A 125 10.72 16.87 8.62
N GLN A 126 10.47 17.34 7.40
CA GLN A 126 9.13 17.68 6.95
C GLN A 126 8.21 16.46 6.98
N ALA A 127 8.67 15.31 6.48
CA ALA A 127 7.92 14.06 6.51
C ALA A 127 7.59 13.60 7.94
N LEU A 128 8.55 13.68 8.87
CA LEU A 128 8.41 13.28 10.28
C LEU A 128 7.51 14.21 11.10
N THR A 129 7.39 15.48 10.72
CA THR A 129 6.57 16.50 11.42
C THR A 129 5.22 16.77 10.75
N ARG A 130 4.91 16.07 9.66
CA ARG A 130 3.68 16.24 8.89
C ARG A 130 2.43 15.84 9.67
N LEU A 131 2.54 14.85 10.53
CA LEU A 131 1.49 14.35 11.41
C LEU A 131 1.83 14.62 12.88
N ASN A 132 0.82 14.57 13.73
CA ASN A 132 1.00 14.64 15.17
C ASN A 132 1.89 13.49 15.65
N ASN A 133 2.84 13.80 16.53
CA ASN A 133 3.76 12.82 17.14
C ASN A 133 3.46 12.70 18.63
N LEU A 134 2.59 11.78 19.02
CA LEU A 134 2.08 11.69 20.38
C LEU A 134 1.45 13.03 20.83
N ASP A 135 2.00 13.65 21.86
CA ASP A 135 1.53 14.96 22.38
C ASP A 135 2.12 16.17 21.64
N VAL A 136 2.94 15.94 20.60
CA VAL A 136 3.54 17.02 19.82
C VAL A 136 2.70 17.25 18.55
N PRO A 137 2.19 18.47 18.36
CA PRO A 137 1.34 18.78 17.21
C PRO A 137 2.13 18.74 15.89
N SER A 138 1.44 18.44 14.80
CA SER A 138 1.92 18.54 13.44
C SER A 138 2.41 19.98 13.13
N LEU A 139 3.57 20.09 12.48
CA LEU A 139 4.09 21.41 12.07
C LEU A 139 3.17 22.05 11.03
N ARG A 140 2.63 21.25 10.08
CA ARG A 140 1.66 21.69 9.06
C ARG A 140 0.41 22.28 9.71
N GLU A 141 -0.27 21.50 10.57
CA GLU A 141 -1.50 21.93 11.23
C GLU A 141 -1.25 23.13 12.14
N SER A 142 -0.11 23.16 12.83
CA SER A 142 0.29 24.31 13.67
C SER A 142 0.45 25.61 12.87
N ILE A 143 0.95 25.53 11.64
CA ILE A 143 1.03 26.71 10.75
C ILE A 143 -0.36 27.11 10.25
N VAL A 144 -1.23 26.15 9.89
CA VAL A 144 -2.63 26.42 9.53
C VAL A 144 -3.34 27.17 10.66
N GLU A 145 -3.25 26.67 11.90
CA GLU A 145 -3.82 27.28 13.10
C GLU A 145 -3.26 28.71 13.35
N LEU A 146 -1.97 28.93 13.09
CA LEU A 146 -1.35 30.26 13.22
C LEU A 146 -2.04 31.32 12.37
N PHE A 147 -2.53 30.93 11.19
CA PHE A 147 -3.30 31.81 10.31
C PHE A 147 -4.80 31.85 10.65
N GLY A 148 -5.23 31.14 11.70
CA GLY A 148 -6.64 31.09 12.13
C GLY A 148 -7.52 30.28 11.19
N LEU A 149 -6.95 29.34 10.43
CA LEU A 149 -7.63 28.42 9.51
C LEU A 149 -7.89 27.06 10.17
N ASP A 150 -8.88 26.33 9.63
CA ASP A 150 -9.19 24.97 10.07
C ASP A 150 -8.46 23.95 9.20
N ALA A 151 -7.57 23.18 9.81
CA ALA A 151 -6.77 22.17 9.10
C ALA A 151 -7.63 21.02 8.58
N ALA A 152 -8.68 20.61 9.30
CA ALA A 152 -9.56 19.53 8.86
C ALA A 152 -10.38 19.97 7.64
N GLU A 153 -10.89 21.19 7.62
CA GLU A 153 -11.60 21.74 6.46
C GLU A 153 -10.71 21.78 5.21
N LEU A 154 -9.47 22.26 5.35
CA LEU A 154 -8.52 22.35 4.23
C LEU A 154 -8.06 20.98 3.69
N LEU A 155 -7.84 20.02 4.57
CA LEU A 155 -7.27 18.71 4.18
C LEU A 155 -8.34 17.72 3.68
N ASN A 156 -9.61 17.95 3.96
CA ASN A 156 -10.70 17.06 3.53
C ASN A 156 -10.93 17.11 2.01
N ASN A 157 -10.89 18.30 1.41
CA ASN A 157 -11.06 18.48 -0.02
C ASN A 157 -10.10 19.54 -0.56
N LEU A 158 -8.94 19.11 -1.05
CA LEU A 158 -7.89 20.00 -1.57
C LEU A 158 -8.33 20.78 -2.82
N GLY A 159 -9.27 20.24 -3.63
CA GLY A 159 -9.82 20.91 -4.80
C GLY A 159 -10.89 21.95 -4.48
N ALA A 160 -11.41 21.97 -3.25
CA ALA A 160 -12.46 22.90 -2.88
C ALA A 160 -12.01 24.36 -3.07
N ARG A 161 -12.86 25.15 -3.72
CA ARG A 161 -12.66 26.59 -3.79
C ARG A 161 -12.83 27.20 -2.40
N LEU A 162 -11.95 28.13 -2.07
CA LEU A 162 -11.98 28.79 -0.77
C LEU A 162 -13.30 29.55 -0.59
N SER A 163 -14.03 29.18 0.46
CA SER A 163 -15.30 29.81 0.86
C SER A 163 -15.10 30.97 1.84
N PHE A 164 -13.84 31.22 2.24
CA PHE A 164 -13.43 32.22 3.22
C PHE A 164 -12.32 33.13 2.68
N ASP A 165 -12.15 34.29 3.29
CA ASP A 165 -11.07 35.23 2.96
C ASP A 165 -9.76 34.71 3.55
N VAL A 166 -8.78 34.42 2.67
CA VAL A 166 -7.42 34.03 3.09
C VAL A 166 -6.77 35.21 3.80
N PRO A 167 -6.11 35.00 4.95
CA PRO A 167 -5.38 36.06 5.64
C PRO A 167 -4.37 36.75 4.72
N SER A 168 -4.37 38.09 4.71
CA SER A 168 -3.53 38.88 3.82
C SER A 168 -2.04 38.61 3.99
N VAL A 169 -1.60 38.22 5.19
CA VAL A 169 -0.21 37.81 5.46
C VAL A 169 0.11 36.52 4.68
N LEU A 170 -0.77 35.52 4.69
CA LEU A 170 -0.54 34.27 3.95
C LEU A 170 -0.52 34.53 2.43
N THR A 171 -1.45 35.38 1.94
CA THR A 171 -1.46 35.77 0.52
C THR A 171 -0.17 36.49 0.10
N HIS A 172 0.47 37.25 1.00
CA HIS A 172 1.74 37.90 0.72
C HIS A 172 2.95 36.94 0.79
N LEU A 173 2.86 35.88 1.56
CA LEU A 173 3.90 34.86 1.68
C LEU A 173 3.83 33.83 0.55
N ALA A 174 2.65 33.67 -0.06
CA ALA A 174 2.46 32.78 -1.19
C ALA A 174 3.11 33.37 -2.46
N ASP A 175 3.79 32.54 -3.23
CA ASP A 175 4.36 32.89 -4.54
C ASP A 175 3.34 32.72 -5.70
N ARG A 176 2.12 32.28 -5.37
CA ARG A 176 1.02 31.96 -6.32
C ARG A 176 -0.33 32.51 -5.82
N PRO A 177 -1.33 32.65 -6.72
CA PRO A 177 -2.70 32.91 -6.29
C PRO A 177 -3.26 31.76 -5.45
N LEU A 178 -3.91 32.06 -4.34
CA LEU A 178 -4.59 31.09 -3.49
C LEU A 178 -6.07 31.03 -3.88
N ALA A 179 -6.46 30.03 -4.65
CA ALA A 179 -7.82 29.84 -5.16
C ALA A 179 -8.52 28.61 -4.54
N THR A 180 -7.75 27.59 -4.19
CA THR A 180 -8.26 26.33 -3.63
C THR A 180 -7.65 26.04 -2.25
N ALA A 181 -8.26 25.11 -1.52
CA ALA A 181 -7.70 24.60 -0.28
C ALA A 181 -6.29 23.99 -0.49
N GLY A 182 -6.08 23.33 -1.63
CA GLY A 182 -4.80 22.77 -2.02
C GLY A 182 -3.70 23.82 -2.18
N ASP A 183 -3.99 24.99 -2.80
CA ASP A 183 -3.02 26.09 -2.91
C ASP A 183 -2.57 26.57 -1.53
N VAL A 184 -3.51 26.63 -0.58
CA VAL A 184 -3.22 27.00 0.81
C VAL A 184 -2.32 25.96 1.46
N VAL A 185 -2.66 24.68 1.36
CA VAL A 185 -1.89 23.57 1.95
C VAL A 185 -0.47 23.51 1.36
N GLU A 186 -0.33 23.66 0.06
CA GLU A 186 0.98 23.68 -0.61
C GLU A 186 1.84 24.85 -0.11
N THR A 187 1.26 26.04 0.02
CA THR A 187 1.97 27.21 0.60
C THR A 187 2.37 26.94 2.06
N ILE A 188 1.52 26.33 2.86
CA ILE A 188 1.84 25.94 4.25
C ILE A 188 3.01 24.96 4.28
N ASP A 189 3.03 23.95 3.37
CA ASP A 189 4.14 23.00 3.28
C ASP A 189 5.46 23.66 2.87
N GLU A 190 5.43 24.64 1.97
CA GLU A 190 6.59 25.45 1.59
C GLU A 190 7.10 26.27 2.77
N LEU A 191 6.21 26.89 3.55
CA LEU A 191 6.58 27.63 4.77
C LEU A 191 7.17 26.68 5.83
N ALA A 192 6.61 25.50 6.03
CA ALA A 192 7.17 24.49 6.93
C ALA A 192 8.58 24.07 6.50
N LYS A 193 8.77 23.80 5.21
CA LYS A 193 10.08 23.46 4.63
C LYS A 193 11.08 24.62 4.80
N HIS A 194 10.65 25.87 4.59
CA HIS A 194 11.47 27.06 4.79
C HIS A 194 11.93 27.21 6.25
N LEU A 195 11.05 27.02 7.23
CA LEU A 195 11.40 27.02 8.65
C LEU A 195 12.49 25.98 8.96
N LEU A 196 12.30 24.75 8.48
CA LEU A 196 13.25 23.66 8.70
C LEU A 196 14.60 23.94 8.03
N ALA A 197 14.62 24.52 6.83
CA ALA A 197 15.84 24.90 6.12
C ALA A 197 16.61 26.03 6.84
N LEU A 198 15.90 27.01 7.39
CA LEU A 198 16.52 28.06 8.22
C LEU A 198 17.15 27.50 9.50
N LEU A 199 16.45 26.57 10.18
CA LEU A 199 17.01 25.86 11.34
C LEU A 199 18.22 25.02 10.94
N ALA A 200 18.17 24.32 9.80
CA ALA A 200 19.29 23.53 9.29
C ALA A 200 20.53 24.42 9.05
N SER A 201 20.35 25.62 8.49
CA SER A 201 21.44 26.57 8.28
C SER A 201 22.11 27.08 9.58
N ASN A 202 21.41 26.99 10.71
CA ASN A 202 21.85 27.31 12.06
C ASN A 202 22.13 26.05 12.91
N ASN A 203 22.41 24.91 12.27
CA ASN A 203 22.71 23.61 12.93
C ASN A 203 21.63 23.15 13.91
N PHE A 204 20.37 23.49 13.68
CA PHE A 204 19.23 23.15 14.54
C PHE A 204 19.40 23.60 16.01
N ASP A 205 20.04 24.76 16.23
CA ASP A 205 20.15 25.34 17.56
C ASP A 205 18.77 25.81 18.05
N PRO A 206 18.24 25.28 19.17
CA PRO A 206 16.96 25.73 19.70
C PRO A 206 16.88 27.23 20.00
N ALA A 207 18.03 27.86 20.29
CA ALA A 207 18.10 29.31 20.54
C ALA A 207 17.76 30.15 19.31
N GLU A 208 17.87 29.60 18.10
CA GLU A 208 17.55 30.27 16.84
C GLU A 208 16.07 30.15 16.44
N ILE A 209 15.26 29.37 17.16
CA ILE A 209 13.83 29.19 16.86
C ILE A 209 13.08 30.51 16.81
N PRO A 210 13.18 31.44 17.80
CA PRO A 210 12.49 32.73 17.74
C PRO A 210 12.84 33.54 16.51
N ARG A 211 14.13 33.58 16.16
CA ARG A 211 14.63 34.30 14.98
C ARG A 211 14.13 33.67 13.67
N THR A 212 14.08 32.34 13.61
CA THR A 212 13.56 31.59 12.46
C THR A 212 12.09 31.88 12.24
N ILE A 213 11.29 31.86 13.32
CA ILE A 213 9.87 32.18 13.30
C ILE A 213 9.65 33.62 12.82
N ALA A 214 10.35 34.60 13.40
CA ALA A 214 10.23 36.00 13.01
C ALA A 214 10.62 36.28 11.53
N ALA A 215 11.62 35.55 11.02
CA ALA A 215 12.01 35.62 9.63
C ALA A 215 10.99 35.05 8.66
N THR A 216 10.29 33.97 9.06
CA THR A 216 9.31 33.27 8.20
C THR A 216 7.94 33.92 8.25
N PHE A 217 7.53 34.45 9.42
CA PHE A 217 6.19 35.01 9.66
C PHE A 217 6.26 36.48 10.08
N PRO A 218 6.67 37.40 9.21
CA PRO A 218 6.78 38.78 9.57
C PRO A 218 5.43 39.37 10.00
N GLY A 219 5.39 39.87 11.22
CA GLY A 219 4.19 40.44 11.84
C GLY A 219 3.31 39.43 12.60
N LEU A 220 3.66 38.14 12.59
CA LEU A 220 3.02 37.09 13.39
C LEU A 220 4.01 36.39 14.34
N ASP A 221 5.23 36.85 14.42
CA ASP A 221 6.32 36.28 15.20
C ASP A 221 5.97 36.12 16.68
N ASP A 222 5.36 37.13 17.30
CA ASP A 222 4.93 37.07 18.71
C ASP A 222 3.86 36.00 18.95
N VAL A 223 2.93 35.81 18.01
CA VAL A 223 1.88 34.78 18.09
C VAL A 223 2.47 33.41 17.83
N ALA A 224 3.31 33.28 16.82
CA ALA A 224 3.96 32.01 16.46
C ALA A 224 4.91 31.53 17.56
N GLU A 225 5.56 32.45 18.29
CA GLU A 225 6.44 32.13 19.42
C GLU A 225 5.71 31.43 20.58
N THR A 226 4.42 31.72 20.77
CA THR A 226 3.57 31.12 21.79
C THR A 226 2.69 29.98 21.28
N SER A 227 2.80 29.65 19.99
CA SER A 227 1.95 28.68 19.30
C SER A 227 2.54 27.26 19.31
N ASN A 228 1.75 26.32 18.76
CA ASN A 228 2.14 24.95 18.49
C ASN A 228 3.35 24.86 17.52
N VAL A 229 3.59 25.85 16.66
CA VAL A 229 4.75 25.92 15.77
C VAL A 229 6.05 25.83 16.58
N LYS A 230 6.18 26.61 17.65
CA LYS A 230 7.37 26.56 18.54
C LYS A 230 7.54 25.19 19.17
N THR A 231 6.45 24.57 19.61
CA THR A 231 6.47 23.23 20.19
C THR A 231 6.99 22.19 19.20
N ALA A 232 6.49 22.22 17.96
CA ALA A 232 6.94 21.33 16.88
C ALA A 232 8.43 21.56 16.54
N LEU A 233 8.88 22.82 16.44
CA LEU A 233 10.29 23.14 16.15
C LEU A 233 11.25 22.75 17.28
N ASN A 234 10.85 22.91 18.55
CA ASN A 234 11.63 22.41 19.69
C ASN A 234 11.78 20.89 19.62
N PHE A 235 10.71 20.17 19.29
CA PHE A 235 10.76 18.70 19.11
C PHE A 235 11.73 18.29 18.00
N VAL A 236 11.75 19.04 16.88
CA VAL A 236 12.73 18.82 15.81
C VAL A 236 14.14 18.97 16.32
N CYS A 237 14.46 20.08 17.00
CA CYS A 237 15.81 20.39 17.45
C CYS A 237 16.30 19.51 18.58
N GLU A 238 15.44 19.19 19.55
CA GLU A 238 15.82 18.50 20.79
C GLU A 238 15.66 16.97 20.72
N ALA A 239 14.79 16.46 19.86
CA ALA A 239 14.49 15.03 19.80
C ALA A 239 14.77 14.40 18.43
N ILE A 240 14.19 14.92 17.34
CA ILE A 240 14.26 14.26 16.03
C ILE A 240 15.70 14.34 15.48
N VAL A 241 16.27 15.53 15.35
CA VAL A 241 17.62 15.72 14.78
C VAL A 241 18.68 14.95 15.56
N PRO A 242 18.75 15.03 16.92
CA PRO A 242 19.69 14.21 17.69
C PRO A 242 19.50 12.71 17.50
N SER A 243 18.26 12.25 17.23
CA SER A 243 17.98 10.85 16.95
C SER A 243 18.42 10.43 15.55
N LEU A 244 18.17 11.27 14.52
CA LEU A 244 18.66 11.02 13.16
C LEU A 244 20.19 11.02 13.08
N GLN A 245 20.88 11.88 13.84
CA GLN A 245 22.35 11.89 13.92
C GLN A 245 22.93 10.56 14.45
N LYS A 246 22.12 9.75 15.15
CA LYS A 246 22.48 8.42 15.65
C LYS A 246 22.28 7.30 14.63
N THR A 247 21.89 7.58 13.39
CA THR A 247 21.74 6.55 12.32
C THR A 247 23.01 5.69 12.16
N THR A 248 24.19 6.23 12.46
CA THR A 248 25.46 5.48 12.50
C THR A 248 25.43 4.26 13.45
N LEU A 249 24.50 4.22 14.43
CA LEU A 249 24.28 3.07 15.31
C LEU A 249 23.88 1.81 14.52
N GLU A 250 23.31 1.94 13.34
CA GLU A 250 22.95 0.81 12.48
C GLU A 250 24.17 -0.09 12.22
N ILE A 251 25.31 0.52 11.85
CA ILE A 251 26.57 -0.20 11.60
C ILE A 251 27.16 -0.73 12.91
N THR A 252 27.24 0.12 13.94
CA THR A 252 27.88 -0.29 15.21
C THR A 252 27.10 -1.38 15.92
N SER A 253 25.77 -1.33 15.88
CA SER A 253 24.90 -2.36 16.46
C SER A 253 24.97 -3.67 15.67
N LEU A 254 25.05 -3.61 14.36
CA LEU A 254 25.27 -4.81 13.53
C LEU A 254 26.59 -5.50 13.87
N LEU A 255 27.66 -4.72 13.93
CA LEU A 255 28.98 -5.26 14.32
C LEU A 255 28.99 -5.83 15.74
N SER A 256 28.30 -5.17 16.67
CA SER A 256 28.15 -5.68 18.04
C SER A 256 27.39 -7.00 18.08
N ALA A 257 26.28 -7.10 17.33
CA ALA A 257 25.50 -8.34 17.21
C ALA A 257 26.33 -9.48 16.62
N LEU A 258 27.09 -9.22 15.55
CA LEU A 258 28.01 -10.21 14.95
C LEU A 258 29.09 -10.67 15.92
N ASN A 259 29.51 -9.82 16.85
CA ASN A 259 30.45 -10.18 17.93
C ASN A 259 29.77 -10.82 19.15
N GLY A 260 28.48 -11.14 19.09
CA GLY A 260 27.73 -11.72 20.21
C GLY A 260 27.48 -10.77 21.37
N GLN A 261 27.56 -9.45 21.16
CA GLN A 261 27.32 -8.43 22.15
C GLN A 261 25.84 -8.03 22.17
N PHE A 262 25.42 -7.44 23.29
CA PHE A 262 24.07 -6.94 23.46
C PHE A 262 23.79 -5.74 22.55
N VAL A 263 22.63 -5.77 21.88
CA VAL A 263 22.08 -4.65 21.11
C VAL A 263 20.81 -4.17 21.81
N PRO A 264 20.71 -2.87 22.18
CA PRO A 264 19.52 -2.35 22.86
C PRO A 264 18.24 -2.58 22.05
N ALA A 265 17.16 -2.95 22.74
CA ALA A 265 15.85 -3.12 22.13
C ALA A 265 15.20 -1.78 21.80
N GLY A 266 14.33 -1.77 20.77
CA GLY A 266 13.51 -0.63 20.37
C GLY A 266 12.23 -1.05 19.67
N PRO A 267 11.18 -0.22 19.71
CA PRO A 267 9.92 -0.53 19.04
C PRO A 267 10.05 -0.51 17.51
N SER A 268 9.22 -1.29 16.83
CA SER A 268 9.00 -1.21 15.37
C SER A 268 7.84 -0.27 15.06
N GLY A 269 7.75 0.18 13.82
CA GLY A 269 6.69 1.02 13.31
C GLY A 269 7.16 1.86 12.13
N SER A 270 6.32 2.80 11.69
CA SER A 270 6.61 3.74 10.62
C SER A 270 6.82 5.15 11.19
N PRO A 271 8.06 5.69 11.20
CA PRO A 271 8.34 6.99 11.79
C PRO A 271 7.54 8.14 11.17
N THR A 272 7.26 8.09 9.86
CA THR A 272 6.51 9.12 9.14
C THR A 272 5.00 9.08 9.39
N ARG A 273 4.52 8.05 10.07
CA ARG A 273 3.12 7.90 10.50
C ARG A 273 2.84 8.54 11.88
N GLY A 274 3.52 9.63 12.21
CA GLY A 274 3.41 10.28 13.53
C GLY A 274 4.12 9.50 14.64
N MET A 275 5.13 8.72 14.29
CA MET A 275 5.86 7.86 15.22
C MET A 275 7.36 8.17 15.26
N ALA A 276 7.74 9.45 15.21
CA ALA A 276 9.14 9.85 15.25
C ALA A 276 9.89 9.38 16.52
N HIS A 277 9.18 9.03 17.59
CA HIS A 277 9.74 8.43 18.80
C HIS A 277 10.37 7.04 18.58
N LEU A 278 10.12 6.41 17.44
CA LEU A 278 10.79 5.17 17.02
C LEU A 278 12.27 5.37 16.73
N LEU A 279 12.69 6.60 16.42
CA LEU A 279 14.09 6.94 16.25
C LEU A 279 14.86 6.95 17.60
N PRO A 280 16.17 6.66 17.62
CA PRO A 280 17.03 6.32 16.48
C PRO A 280 16.85 4.88 15.99
N THR A 281 17.25 4.64 14.74
CA THR A 281 17.44 3.30 14.18
C THR A 281 18.68 2.59 14.78
N GLY A 282 19.02 1.40 14.30
CA GLY A 282 20.17 0.65 14.81
C GLY A 282 19.93 -0.03 16.17
N ARG A 283 18.68 -0.34 16.47
CA ARG A 283 18.26 -1.09 17.66
C ARG A 283 17.75 -2.47 17.25
N ASN A 284 17.76 -3.42 18.18
CA ASN A 284 17.08 -4.69 17.97
C ASN A 284 15.56 -4.45 18.18
N PHE A 285 14.82 -4.34 17.10
CA PHE A 285 13.40 -4.01 17.17
C PHE A 285 12.59 -5.17 17.74
N TYR A 286 11.60 -4.85 18.56
CA TYR A 286 10.56 -5.76 19.00
C TYR A 286 9.24 -5.41 18.34
N ALA A 287 8.45 -6.44 18.07
CA ALA A 287 7.07 -6.27 17.65
C ALA A 287 6.18 -5.81 18.81
N CYS A 288 4.93 -5.51 18.49
CA CYS A 288 3.88 -5.26 19.50
C CYS A 288 3.60 -6.49 20.37
N ASP A 289 2.95 -6.30 21.52
CA ASP A 289 2.35 -7.41 22.28
C ASP A 289 1.23 -8.02 21.40
N PRO A 290 1.39 -9.26 20.91
CA PRO A 290 0.39 -9.85 20.03
C PRO A 290 -1.02 -9.89 20.64
N GLN A 291 -1.12 -10.07 21.96
CA GLN A 291 -2.39 -10.14 22.69
C GLN A 291 -3.08 -8.77 22.84
N ALA A 292 -2.40 -7.67 22.50
CA ALA A 292 -2.96 -6.32 22.50
C ALA A 292 -3.48 -5.87 21.12
N LEU A 293 -3.57 -6.77 20.16
CA LEU A 293 -4.10 -6.49 18.81
C LEU A 293 -5.56 -6.93 18.66
N PRO A 294 -6.40 -6.10 18.00
CA PRO A 294 -6.11 -4.73 17.62
C PRO A 294 -6.05 -3.80 18.84
N SER A 295 -5.18 -2.79 18.78
CA SER A 295 -5.14 -1.75 19.79
C SER A 295 -6.36 -0.83 19.71
N PHE A 296 -6.58 0.00 20.72
CA PHE A 296 -7.67 0.96 20.73
C PHE A 296 -7.53 1.97 19.57
N ALA A 297 -6.33 2.47 19.31
CA ALA A 297 -6.06 3.36 18.18
C ALA A 297 -6.29 2.67 16.83
N ALA A 298 -5.85 1.42 16.68
CA ALA A 298 -6.11 0.65 15.47
C ALA A 298 -7.61 0.38 15.24
N TRP A 299 -8.39 0.25 16.33
CA TRP A 299 -9.83 0.13 16.22
C TRP A 299 -10.48 1.37 15.58
N GLU A 300 -10.05 2.57 15.94
CA GLU A 300 -10.53 3.82 15.33
C GLU A 300 -10.17 3.90 13.85
N VAL A 301 -8.92 3.56 13.50
CA VAL A 301 -8.47 3.54 12.09
C VAL A 301 -9.23 2.49 11.28
N GLY A 302 -9.39 1.28 11.79
CA GLY A 302 -10.11 0.21 11.11
C GLY A 302 -11.59 0.52 10.88
N GLN A 303 -12.25 1.20 11.83
CA GLN A 303 -13.61 1.71 11.62
C GLN A 303 -13.64 2.75 10.50
N GLY A 304 -12.67 3.67 10.46
CA GLY A 304 -12.53 4.66 9.40
C GLY A 304 -12.36 4.00 8.04
N LEU A 305 -11.42 3.05 7.89
CA LEU A 305 -11.22 2.29 6.65
C LEU A 305 -12.48 1.53 6.21
N ALA A 306 -13.17 0.88 7.14
CA ALA A 306 -14.41 0.17 6.82
C ALA A 306 -15.52 1.14 6.36
N LYS A 307 -15.66 2.28 7.03
CA LYS A 307 -16.63 3.31 6.66
C LYS A 307 -16.35 3.85 5.26
N GLU A 308 -15.11 4.24 4.98
CA GLU A 308 -14.71 4.77 3.67
C GLU A 308 -14.92 3.74 2.56
N THR A 309 -14.54 2.47 2.79
CA THR A 309 -14.79 1.36 1.85
C THR A 309 -16.26 1.21 1.51
N LEU A 310 -17.12 1.17 2.54
CA LEU A 310 -18.55 0.95 2.37
C LEU A 310 -19.25 2.18 1.78
N SER A 311 -18.86 3.39 2.17
CA SER A 311 -19.38 4.64 1.61
C SER A 311 -19.05 4.76 0.13
N ARG A 312 -17.81 4.46 -0.25
CA ARG A 312 -17.39 4.46 -1.65
C ARG A 312 -18.21 3.47 -2.47
N PHE A 313 -18.31 2.23 -2.02
CA PHE A 313 -19.08 1.21 -2.75
C PHE A 313 -20.55 1.59 -2.86
N LEU A 314 -21.14 2.11 -1.79
CA LEU A 314 -22.52 2.57 -1.79
C LEU A 314 -22.75 3.71 -2.78
N THR A 315 -21.83 4.67 -2.86
CA THR A 315 -21.89 5.78 -3.84
C THR A 315 -21.76 5.27 -5.28
N GLU A 316 -20.86 4.31 -5.53
CA GLU A 316 -20.63 3.77 -6.87
C GLU A 316 -21.74 2.83 -7.36
N THR A 317 -22.43 2.11 -6.45
CA THR A 317 -23.35 1.02 -6.82
C THR A 317 -24.79 1.20 -6.33
N GLY A 318 -25.02 2.12 -5.40
CA GLY A 318 -26.33 2.37 -4.77
C GLY A 318 -26.72 1.37 -3.67
N SER A 319 -25.83 0.42 -3.31
CA SER A 319 -26.08 -0.59 -2.25
C SER A 319 -24.79 -0.89 -1.48
N TYR A 320 -24.93 -1.46 -0.27
CA TYR A 320 -23.79 -2.02 0.43
C TYR A 320 -23.33 -3.32 -0.25
N PRO A 321 -21.99 -3.62 -0.25
CA PRO A 321 -21.52 -4.92 -0.70
C PRO A 321 -22.00 -5.99 0.27
N GLU A 322 -22.42 -7.14 -0.23
CA GLU A 322 -22.78 -8.28 0.62
C GLU A 322 -21.52 -9.03 1.09
N HIS A 323 -20.48 -9.06 0.25
CA HIS A 323 -19.26 -9.82 0.51
C HIS A 323 -18.00 -9.07 0.06
N VAL A 324 -17.05 -8.94 0.96
CA VAL A 324 -15.72 -8.37 0.68
C VAL A 324 -14.63 -9.41 0.94
N ALA A 325 -13.49 -9.26 0.28
CA ALA A 325 -12.30 -10.03 0.61
C ALA A 325 -11.14 -9.07 0.95
N ILE A 326 -10.36 -9.39 1.96
CA ILE A 326 -9.24 -8.57 2.44
C ILE A 326 -7.98 -9.41 2.61
N SER A 327 -6.84 -8.88 2.11
CA SER A 327 -5.53 -9.47 2.40
C SER A 327 -4.94 -8.89 3.68
N VAL A 328 -4.43 -9.76 4.56
CA VAL A 328 -3.91 -9.39 5.88
C VAL A 328 -2.45 -9.81 5.99
N TRP A 329 -1.58 -8.82 6.20
CA TRP A 329 -0.15 -9.05 6.33
C TRP A 329 0.33 -8.93 7.79
N GLY A 330 1.21 -9.85 8.19
CA GLY A 330 1.81 -9.83 9.52
C GLY A 330 2.68 -8.59 9.76
N THR A 331 3.38 -8.09 8.74
CA THR A 331 4.18 -6.86 8.83
C THR A 331 3.33 -5.63 9.07
N ALA A 332 2.20 -5.49 8.36
CA ALA A 332 1.24 -4.41 8.58
C ALA A 332 0.62 -4.50 9.99
N ALA A 333 0.21 -5.69 10.43
CA ALA A 333 -0.31 -5.90 11.79
C ALA A 333 0.69 -5.48 12.88
N MET A 334 2.00 -5.72 12.67
CA MET A 334 3.05 -5.26 13.59
C MET A 334 3.18 -3.73 13.63
N ARG A 335 3.19 -3.06 12.47
CA ARG A 335 3.40 -1.61 12.37
C ARG A 335 2.20 -0.82 12.86
N THR A 336 0.99 -1.28 12.54
CA THR A 336 -0.27 -0.57 12.82
C THR A 336 -0.90 -0.96 14.14
N HIS A 337 -0.42 -2.03 14.76
CA HIS A 337 -1.06 -2.67 15.91
C HIS A 337 -2.48 -3.18 15.58
N GLY A 338 -2.74 -3.55 14.32
CA GLY A 338 -3.92 -4.31 13.91
C GLY A 338 -5.02 -3.54 13.18
N ASP A 339 -4.71 -2.53 12.36
CA ASP A 339 -5.69 -1.80 11.54
C ASP A 339 -6.58 -2.74 10.70
N ASP A 340 -5.97 -3.72 10.00
CA ASP A 340 -6.70 -4.68 9.15
C ASP A 340 -7.67 -5.55 9.95
N ILE A 341 -7.24 -6.00 11.13
CA ILE A 341 -8.08 -6.81 12.04
C ILE A 341 -9.27 -5.99 12.53
N ALA A 342 -9.03 -4.73 12.87
CA ALA A 342 -10.06 -3.79 13.29
C ALA A 342 -11.06 -3.50 12.15
N GLN A 343 -10.58 -3.36 10.91
CA GLN A 343 -11.44 -3.17 9.74
C GLN A 343 -12.33 -4.41 9.49
N ILE A 344 -11.79 -5.61 9.62
CA ILE A 344 -12.57 -6.86 9.54
C ILE A 344 -13.67 -6.89 10.61
N PHE A 345 -13.33 -6.58 11.86
CA PHE A 345 -14.34 -6.51 12.93
C PHE A 345 -15.41 -5.46 12.64
N ALA A 346 -15.01 -4.31 12.12
CA ALA A 346 -15.95 -3.27 11.73
C ALA A 346 -16.90 -3.77 10.61
N PHE A 347 -16.42 -4.46 9.57
CA PHE A 347 -17.29 -5.05 8.53
C PHE A 347 -18.31 -6.01 9.13
N LEU A 348 -17.85 -6.95 9.97
CA LEU A 348 -18.70 -7.93 10.65
C LEU A 348 -19.68 -7.28 11.66
N GLY A 349 -19.45 -6.01 12.04
CA GLY A 349 -20.22 -5.31 13.06
C GLY A 349 -20.00 -5.88 14.46
N VAL A 350 -18.77 -6.26 14.75
CA VAL A 350 -18.29 -6.64 16.10
C VAL A 350 -17.24 -5.63 16.56
N ARG A 351 -17.04 -5.53 17.85
CA ARG A 351 -15.96 -4.71 18.43
C ARG A 351 -15.12 -5.52 19.39
N PRO A 352 -13.80 -5.25 19.48
CA PRO A 352 -12.94 -5.87 20.48
C PRO A 352 -13.26 -5.34 21.88
N THR A 353 -13.00 -6.19 22.88
CA THR A 353 -13.06 -5.84 24.29
C THR A 353 -11.65 -5.91 24.88
N TRP A 354 -11.28 -4.92 25.70
CA TRP A 354 -9.93 -4.82 26.27
C TRP A 354 -9.92 -4.90 27.79
N GLN A 355 -8.88 -5.51 28.31
CA GLN A 355 -8.56 -5.44 29.73
C GLN A 355 -7.94 -4.06 30.04
N ARG A 356 -8.45 -3.37 31.07
CA ARG A 356 -8.04 -1.99 31.39
C ARG A 356 -6.58 -1.88 31.84
N GLU A 357 -6.06 -2.91 32.52
CA GLU A 357 -4.76 -2.89 33.18
C GLU A 357 -3.58 -3.01 32.23
N ASN A 358 -3.75 -3.72 31.12
CA ASN A 358 -2.67 -4.05 30.18
C ASN A 358 -3.03 -3.87 28.72
N HIS A 359 -4.25 -3.38 28.41
CA HIS A 359 -4.76 -3.14 27.07
C HIS A 359 -4.83 -4.39 26.16
N ARG A 360 -4.76 -5.59 26.75
CA ARG A 360 -4.92 -6.84 25.98
C ARG A 360 -6.35 -7.06 25.61
N VAL A 361 -6.56 -7.60 24.39
CA VAL A 361 -7.88 -7.99 23.89
C VAL A 361 -8.34 -9.23 24.65
N THR A 362 -9.55 -9.17 25.21
CA THR A 362 -10.17 -10.26 25.95
C THR A 362 -11.21 -11.04 25.16
N GLY A 363 -11.62 -10.50 24.02
CA GLY A 363 -12.60 -11.09 23.12
C GLY A 363 -13.25 -10.06 22.22
N VAL A 364 -14.37 -10.43 21.65
CA VAL A 364 -15.20 -9.58 20.78
C VAL A 364 -16.65 -9.59 21.24
N GLU A 365 -17.39 -8.51 20.95
CA GLU A 365 -18.83 -8.42 21.23
C GLU A 365 -19.57 -7.86 20.02
N LEU A 366 -20.82 -8.24 19.84
CA LEU A 366 -21.69 -7.72 18.79
C LEU A 366 -22.02 -6.23 19.02
N ILE A 367 -21.89 -5.44 17.97
CA ILE A 367 -22.48 -4.11 17.91
C ILE A 367 -23.94 -4.30 17.53
N PRO A 368 -24.92 -3.79 18.33
CA PRO A 368 -26.33 -3.89 17.97
C PRO A 368 -26.61 -3.24 16.60
N LEU A 369 -27.50 -3.80 15.78
CA LEU A 369 -27.86 -3.25 14.47
C LEU A 369 -28.34 -1.79 14.55
N SER A 370 -28.98 -1.40 15.65
CA SER A 370 -29.42 -0.02 15.88
C SER A 370 -28.27 0.97 16.08
N GLU A 371 -27.12 0.50 16.57
CA GLU A 371 -25.90 1.28 16.71
C GLU A 371 -25.07 1.20 15.43
N LEU A 372 -25.00 0.02 14.82
CA LEU A 372 -24.24 -0.22 13.59
C LEU A 372 -24.77 0.60 12.39
N GLY A 373 -26.09 0.83 12.32
CA GLY A 373 -26.75 1.66 11.30
C GLY A 373 -26.74 1.10 9.87
N ARG A 374 -26.20 -0.12 9.66
CA ARG A 374 -26.04 -0.78 8.36
C ARG A 374 -26.10 -2.28 8.48
N PRO A 375 -26.18 -3.05 7.39
CA PRO A 375 -26.02 -4.51 7.43
C PRO A 375 -24.62 -4.92 7.90
N ARG A 376 -24.52 -6.15 8.45
CA ARG A 376 -23.25 -6.86 8.63
C ARG A 376 -22.77 -7.38 7.31
N ILE A 377 -21.51 -7.12 7.00
CA ILE A 377 -20.88 -7.50 5.74
C ILE A 377 -20.13 -8.82 5.92
N ASP A 378 -20.28 -9.76 4.98
CA ASP A 378 -19.48 -10.97 4.96
C ASP A 378 -18.04 -10.67 4.51
N VAL A 379 -17.05 -11.34 5.12
CA VAL A 379 -15.62 -11.06 4.86
C VAL A 379 -14.86 -12.34 4.66
N THR A 380 -14.25 -12.52 3.47
CA THR A 380 -13.22 -13.53 3.25
C THR A 380 -11.85 -12.94 3.58
N ILE A 381 -11.14 -13.57 4.51
CA ILE A 381 -9.90 -13.08 5.09
C ILE A 381 -8.73 -13.90 4.52
N ARG A 382 -7.87 -13.27 3.72
CA ARG A 382 -6.69 -13.90 3.12
C ARG A 382 -5.44 -13.53 3.92
N ILE A 383 -5.03 -14.40 4.85
CA ILE A 383 -3.86 -14.15 5.69
C ILE A 383 -2.55 -14.55 4.98
N SER A 384 -1.48 -13.78 5.21
CA SER A 384 -0.14 -14.17 4.80
C SER A 384 0.44 -15.27 5.70
N GLY A 385 1.42 -16.01 5.20
CA GLY A 385 2.14 -17.01 6.00
C GLY A 385 2.82 -16.41 7.23
N PHE A 386 3.35 -15.19 7.09
CA PHE A 386 3.94 -14.48 8.22
C PHE A 386 2.89 -14.08 9.27
N PHE A 387 1.69 -13.64 8.86
CA PHE A 387 0.61 -13.36 9.81
C PHE A 387 0.22 -14.63 10.58
N ARG A 388 0.04 -15.75 9.88
CA ARG A 388 -0.25 -17.05 10.50
C ARG A 388 0.75 -17.40 11.60
N ASP A 389 2.04 -17.22 11.32
CA ASP A 389 3.10 -17.67 12.24
C ASP A 389 3.39 -16.68 13.37
N ALA A 390 3.30 -15.37 13.09
CA ALA A 390 3.57 -14.32 14.08
C ALA A 390 2.37 -14.05 15.00
N PHE A 391 1.15 -14.27 14.52
CA PHE A 391 -0.08 -13.94 15.23
C PHE A 391 -1.08 -15.12 15.31
N PRO A 392 -0.65 -16.33 15.69
CA PRO A 392 -1.51 -17.51 15.68
C PRO A 392 -2.75 -17.37 16.59
N HIS A 393 -2.67 -16.52 17.64
CA HIS A 393 -3.80 -16.26 18.54
C HIS A 393 -4.86 -15.31 17.97
N LEU A 394 -4.55 -14.54 16.92
CA LEU A 394 -5.56 -13.71 16.23
C LEU A 394 -6.49 -14.52 15.34
N ILE A 395 -6.07 -15.69 14.87
CA ILE A 395 -6.92 -16.59 14.08
C ILE A 395 -8.15 -17.03 14.87
N PRO A 396 -8.04 -17.58 16.09
CA PRO A 396 -9.22 -17.86 16.91
C PRO A 396 -10.09 -16.63 17.22
N LEU A 397 -9.49 -15.45 17.37
CA LEU A 397 -10.24 -14.23 17.64
C LEU A 397 -11.05 -13.78 16.40
N LEU A 398 -10.50 -13.92 15.19
CA LEU A 398 -11.21 -13.69 13.93
C LEU A 398 -12.34 -14.71 13.75
N ASP A 399 -12.08 -15.97 14.06
CA ASP A 399 -13.08 -17.03 13.99
C ASP A 399 -14.22 -16.82 15.01
N ASP A 400 -13.91 -16.42 16.24
CA ASP A 400 -14.91 -16.04 17.24
C ASP A 400 -15.79 -14.86 16.75
N ALA A 401 -15.20 -13.85 16.08
CA ALA A 401 -15.94 -12.71 15.51
C ALA A 401 -16.87 -13.13 14.37
N VAL A 402 -16.39 -14.00 13.49
CA VAL A 402 -17.18 -14.61 12.39
C VAL A 402 -18.36 -15.39 12.96
N ASN A 403 -18.11 -16.30 13.90
CA ASN A 403 -19.13 -17.14 14.52
C ASN A 403 -20.16 -16.30 15.28
N LEU A 404 -19.72 -15.27 16.01
CA LEU A 404 -20.62 -14.35 16.72
C LEU A 404 -21.57 -13.61 15.77
N ALA A 405 -21.08 -13.19 14.60
CA ALA A 405 -21.90 -12.52 13.59
C ALA A 405 -22.86 -13.51 12.88
N ILE A 406 -22.43 -14.74 12.59
CA ILE A 406 -23.28 -15.80 12.00
C ILE A 406 -24.42 -16.17 12.95
N ASP A 407 -24.13 -16.35 14.24
CA ASP A 407 -25.07 -16.85 15.24
C ASP A 407 -26.04 -15.76 15.75
N ALA A 408 -25.82 -14.48 15.38
CA ALA A 408 -26.72 -13.39 15.69
C ALA A 408 -28.11 -13.64 15.06
N ASP A 409 -29.18 -13.60 15.86
CA ASP A 409 -30.54 -13.82 15.39
C ASP A 409 -31.10 -12.57 14.70
N GLU A 410 -30.64 -12.34 13.48
CA GLU A 410 -30.91 -11.15 12.67
C GLU A 410 -31.46 -11.54 11.29
N PRO A 411 -32.28 -10.67 10.66
CA PRO A 411 -32.80 -10.93 9.31
C PRO A 411 -31.64 -11.01 8.28
N PRO A 412 -31.74 -11.88 7.27
CA PRO A 412 -30.71 -12.03 6.22
C PRO A 412 -30.36 -10.72 5.50
N GLU A 413 -31.31 -9.80 5.36
CA GLU A 413 -31.13 -8.50 4.70
C GLU A 413 -30.32 -7.52 5.55
N LYS A 414 -30.10 -7.82 6.82
CA LYS A 414 -29.31 -7.05 7.79
C LYS A 414 -28.06 -7.76 8.26
N ASN A 415 -27.87 -9.01 7.84
CA ASN A 415 -26.72 -9.81 8.22
C ASN A 415 -26.32 -10.73 7.06
N TYR A 416 -25.45 -10.23 6.18
CA TYR A 416 -25.07 -10.94 4.97
C TYR A 416 -24.20 -12.17 5.24
N ILE A 417 -23.37 -12.17 6.31
CA ILE A 417 -22.59 -13.35 6.66
C ILE A 417 -23.50 -14.51 7.12
N ARG A 418 -24.56 -14.22 7.90
CA ARG A 418 -25.58 -15.19 8.28
C ARG A 418 -26.40 -15.66 7.05
N LYS A 419 -26.72 -14.73 6.14
CA LYS A 419 -27.40 -15.04 4.87
C LYS A 419 -26.63 -16.10 4.10
N HIS A 420 -25.36 -15.86 3.83
CA HIS A 420 -24.52 -16.77 3.07
C HIS A 420 -24.32 -18.11 3.80
N PHE A 421 -24.15 -18.09 5.12
CA PHE A 421 -24.08 -19.31 5.92
C PHE A 421 -25.34 -20.19 5.78
N ILE A 422 -26.54 -19.60 5.85
CA ILE A 422 -27.80 -20.31 5.68
C ILE A 422 -27.95 -20.86 4.25
N GLU A 423 -27.52 -20.09 3.25
CA GLU A 423 -27.53 -20.53 1.84
C GLU A 423 -26.58 -21.70 1.62
N ASP A 424 -25.39 -21.70 2.22
CA ASP A 424 -24.44 -22.81 2.17
C ASP A 424 -25.02 -24.09 2.77
N LEU A 425 -25.67 -23.99 3.93
CA LEU A 425 -26.34 -25.16 4.54
C LEU A 425 -27.48 -25.72 3.68
N ARG A 426 -28.21 -24.83 2.98
CA ARG A 426 -29.24 -25.26 2.03
C ARG A 426 -28.68 -25.99 0.81
N ASN A 427 -27.44 -25.65 0.44
CA ASN A 427 -26.70 -26.30 -0.64
C ASN A 427 -25.91 -27.54 -0.16
N GLU A 428 -26.29 -28.09 0.97
CA GLU A 428 -25.72 -29.31 1.56
C GLU A 428 -24.25 -29.20 1.96
N GLN A 429 -23.74 -27.95 2.17
CA GLN A 429 -22.41 -27.76 2.70
C GLN A 429 -22.37 -28.17 4.19
N GLU A 430 -21.27 -28.79 4.61
CA GLU A 430 -21.03 -29.16 5.99
C GLU A 430 -20.95 -27.91 6.89
N GLU A 431 -21.65 -27.90 8.04
CA GLU A 431 -21.80 -26.73 8.90
C GLU A 431 -20.43 -26.09 9.29
N GLY A 432 -19.47 -26.92 9.69
CA GLY A 432 -18.12 -26.43 10.05
C GLY A 432 -17.46 -25.69 8.88
N LYS A 433 -17.54 -26.23 7.68
CA LYS A 433 -16.97 -25.65 6.45
C LYS A 433 -17.70 -24.39 6.01
N ALA A 434 -19.03 -24.34 6.21
CA ALA A 434 -19.84 -23.17 5.91
C ALA A 434 -19.48 -21.94 6.76
N ARG A 435 -18.81 -22.15 7.91
CA ARG A 435 -18.34 -21.08 8.82
C ARG A 435 -16.97 -20.51 8.44
N TRP A 436 -16.14 -21.23 7.67
CA TRP A 436 -14.78 -20.80 7.36
C TRP A 436 -14.75 -19.48 6.58
N ARG A 437 -13.95 -18.54 7.09
CA ARG A 437 -13.69 -17.22 6.47
C ARG A 437 -12.21 -16.86 6.43
N VAL A 438 -11.34 -17.54 7.20
CA VAL A 438 -9.92 -17.28 7.26
C VAL A 438 -9.18 -18.30 6.40
N PHE A 439 -8.50 -17.83 5.36
CA PHE A 439 -7.78 -18.66 4.41
C PHE A 439 -6.32 -18.19 4.27
N GLY A 440 -5.41 -19.14 4.05
CA GLY A 440 -3.99 -18.87 3.91
C GLY A 440 -3.27 -19.97 3.15
N CYS A 441 -1.94 -19.84 3.04
CA CYS A 441 -1.11 -20.93 2.54
C CYS A 441 -0.94 -22.03 3.61
N PRO A 442 -0.60 -23.27 3.21
CA PRO A 442 -0.39 -24.36 4.17
C PRO A 442 0.73 -24.04 5.15
N PRO A 443 0.76 -24.70 6.33
CA PRO A 443 1.85 -24.52 7.30
C PRO A 443 3.23 -24.71 6.67
N GLY A 444 4.15 -23.81 7.00
CA GLY A 444 5.52 -23.84 6.46
C GLY A 444 5.66 -23.30 5.04
N ALA A 445 4.56 -22.93 4.36
CA ALA A 445 4.60 -22.27 3.06
C ALA A 445 4.34 -20.75 3.20
N TYR A 446 4.90 -19.99 2.25
CA TYR A 446 4.78 -18.54 2.16
C TYR A 446 4.57 -18.14 0.69
N GLY A 447 4.00 -16.94 0.47
CA GLY A 447 3.77 -16.41 -0.87
C GLY A 447 2.46 -16.90 -1.51
N ILE A 448 2.33 -16.67 -2.81
CA ILE A 448 1.15 -16.93 -3.63
C ILE A 448 1.49 -17.76 -4.87
N GLY A 449 2.76 -17.75 -5.31
CA GLY A 449 3.24 -18.48 -6.48
C GLY A 449 2.94 -17.82 -7.84
N LEU A 450 2.40 -16.60 -7.86
CA LEU A 450 2.12 -15.89 -9.12
C LEU A 450 3.38 -15.30 -9.73
N LEU A 451 4.39 -14.96 -8.91
CA LEU A 451 5.66 -14.42 -9.41
C LEU A 451 6.31 -15.41 -10.38
N ASP A 452 6.46 -16.68 -9.96
CA ASP A 452 7.06 -17.73 -10.79
C ASP A 452 6.31 -17.93 -12.11
N LEU A 453 4.96 -17.81 -12.08
CA LEU A 453 4.12 -17.95 -13.25
C LEU A 453 4.35 -16.80 -14.26
N ILE A 454 4.48 -15.57 -13.75
CA ILE A 454 4.73 -14.36 -14.56
C ILE A 454 6.16 -14.35 -15.09
N GLU A 455 7.14 -14.66 -14.27
CA GLU A 455 8.57 -14.72 -14.69
C GLU A 455 8.81 -15.80 -15.75
N ALA A 456 8.17 -16.94 -15.60
CA ALA A 456 8.24 -18.02 -16.59
C ALA A 456 7.44 -17.72 -17.88
N GLN A 457 6.71 -16.60 -17.94
CA GLN A 457 5.82 -16.23 -19.04
C GLN A 457 4.81 -17.34 -19.40
N ASN A 458 4.47 -18.20 -18.44
CA ASN A 458 3.67 -19.41 -18.65
C ASN A 458 2.21 -19.21 -18.17
N TRP A 459 1.59 -18.13 -18.58
CA TRP A 459 0.17 -17.84 -18.32
C TRP A 459 -0.50 -17.31 -19.59
N ARG A 460 -1.81 -17.49 -19.69
CA ARG A 460 -2.64 -17.12 -20.84
C ARG A 460 -3.73 -16.12 -20.48
N ASP A 461 -4.39 -16.36 -19.36
CA ASP A 461 -5.53 -15.57 -18.89
C ASP A 461 -5.67 -15.64 -17.36
N GLU A 462 -6.68 -14.98 -16.83
CA GLU A 462 -6.96 -14.92 -15.39
C GLU A 462 -7.21 -16.29 -14.75
N SER A 463 -7.60 -17.31 -15.53
CA SER A 463 -7.84 -18.66 -15.00
C SER A 463 -6.55 -19.35 -14.53
N ASP A 464 -5.42 -19.06 -15.19
CA ASP A 464 -4.10 -19.57 -14.77
C ASP A 464 -3.69 -18.94 -13.43
N PHE A 465 -3.94 -17.61 -13.26
CA PHE A 465 -3.72 -16.93 -11.99
C PHE A 465 -4.64 -17.45 -10.89
N ALA A 466 -5.93 -17.63 -11.18
CA ALA A 466 -6.91 -18.16 -10.24
C ALA A 466 -6.55 -19.57 -9.75
N THR A 467 -6.12 -20.43 -10.65
CA THR A 467 -5.68 -21.79 -10.32
C THR A 467 -4.50 -21.76 -9.35
N THR A 468 -3.51 -20.94 -9.62
CA THR A 468 -2.32 -20.78 -8.76
C THR A 468 -2.70 -20.18 -7.41
N TYR A 469 -3.47 -19.09 -7.41
CA TYR A 469 -3.91 -18.40 -6.20
C TYR A 469 -4.69 -19.33 -5.25
N ILE A 470 -5.63 -20.12 -5.79
CA ILE A 470 -6.43 -21.09 -5.02
C ILE A 470 -5.55 -22.22 -4.49
N ASN A 471 -4.65 -22.76 -5.31
CA ASN A 471 -3.78 -23.85 -4.89
C ASN A 471 -2.84 -23.44 -3.75
N TRP A 472 -2.34 -22.21 -3.75
CA TRP A 472 -1.48 -21.68 -2.70
C TRP A 472 -2.24 -21.14 -1.50
N GLY A 473 -3.45 -20.59 -1.70
CA GLY A 473 -4.21 -19.86 -0.69
C GLY A 473 -5.36 -20.62 -0.05
N GLY A 474 -5.68 -21.81 -0.55
CA GLY A 474 -6.91 -22.54 -0.21
C GLY A 474 -6.82 -23.43 1.03
N TYR A 475 -6.13 -23.00 2.09
CA TYR A 475 -6.15 -23.67 3.39
C TYR A 475 -6.97 -22.83 4.37
N ALA A 476 -8.00 -23.44 4.99
CA ALA A 476 -8.83 -22.78 5.99
C ALA A 476 -8.19 -22.92 7.38
N TYR A 477 -8.30 -21.86 8.14
CA TYR A 477 -7.85 -21.77 9.54
C TYR A 477 -9.01 -21.37 10.42
N SER A 478 -9.18 -22.05 11.55
CA SER A 478 -10.21 -21.76 12.53
C SER A 478 -9.70 -22.06 13.94
N LYS A 479 -10.53 -21.82 14.93
CA LYS A 479 -10.23 -22.20 16.31
C LYS A 479 -10.13 -23.71 16.49
N GLU A 480 -10.88 -24.47 15.71
CA GLU A 480 -10.88 -25.94 15.72
C GLU A 480 -9.75 -26.52 14.86
N ASP A 481 -9.36 -25.80 13.79
CA ASP A 481 -8.34 -26.22 12.83
C ASP A 481 -7.16 -25.21 12.78
N PRO A 482 -6.41 -25.05 13.86
CA PRO A 482 -5.32 -24.05 13.93
C PRO A 482 -4.13 -24.40 13.03
N GLU A 483 -3.96 -25.68 12.69
CA GLU A 483 -2.90 -26.16 11.79
C GLU A 483 -3.26 -25.99 10.31
N GLY A 484 -4.48 -25.57 10.02
CA GLY A 484 -5.00 -25.40 8.67
C GLY A 484 -5.36 -26.70 7.96
N VAL A 485 -6.47 -26.68 7.25
CA VAL A 485 -6.98 -27.81 6.47
C VAL A 485 -7.14 -27.41 5.00
N ASP A 486 -6.97 -28.36 4.08
CA ASP A 486 -7.23 -28.15 2.65
C ASP A 486 -8.71 -27.80 2.44
N ALA A 487 -8.96 -26.60 1.95
CA ALA A 487 -10.28 -26.01 1.75
C ALA A 487 -10.37 -25.26 0.42
N ARG A 488 -9.65 -25.73 -0.60
CA ARG A 488 -9.63 -25.09 -1.93
C ARG A 488 -11.01 -24.96 -2.55
N THR A 489 -11.88 -25.94 -2.32
CA THR A 489 -13.27 -25.90 -2.79
C THR A 489 -14.06 -24.77 -2.10
N GLU A 490 -13.97 -24.70 -0.79
CA GLU A 490 -14.65 -23.69 0.03
C GLU A 490 -14.07 -22.28 -0.26
N PHE A 491 -12.76 -22.17 -0.42
CA PHE A 491 -12.11 -20.91 -0.80
C PHE A 491 -12.57 -20.41 -2.17
N THR A 492 -12.63 -21.33 -3.16
CA THR A 492 -13.18 -21.04 -4.50
C THR A 492 -14.64 -20.56 -4.40
N HIS A 493 -15.44 -21.24 -3.61
CA HIS A 493 -16.84 -20.87 -3.39
C HIS A 493 -16.95 -19.47 -2.78
N ARG A 494 -16.16 -19.16 -1.74
CA ARG A 494 -16.15 -17.82 -1.12
C ARG A 494 -15.77 -16.74 -2.11
N LEU A 495 -14.65 -16.90 -2.82
CA LEU A 495 -14.18 -15.90 -3.77
C LEU A 495 -15.14 -15.65 -4.93
N SER A 496 -15.96 -16.63 -5.31
CA SER A 496 -16.93 -16.49 -6.42
C SER A 496 -18.04 -15.46 -6.15
N SER A 497 -18.30 -15.11 -4.89
CA SER A 497 -19.36 -14.17 -4.48
C SER A 497 -18.81 -12.82 -3.97
N VAL A 498 -17.50 -12.62 -3.98
CA VAL A 498 -16.88 -11.37 -3.53
C VAL A 498 -17.14 -10.23 -4.53
N GLU A 499 -17.53 -9.08 -4.01
CA GLU A 499 -17.80 -7.87 -4.79
C GLU A 499 -16.66 -6.85 -4.70
N VAL A 500 -15.89 -6.87 -3.60
CA VAL A 500 -14.77 -5.94 -3.33
C VAL A 500 -13.55 -6.71 -2.83
N ALA A 501 -12.42 -6.55 -3.51
CA ALA A 501 -11.10 -7.02 -3.07
C ALA A 501 -10.33 -5.86 -2.44
N ILE A 502 -9.85 -6.03 -1.21
CA ILE A 502 -9.25 -4.96 -0.40
C ILE A 502 -7.81 -5.31 -0.03
N HIS A 503 -6.93 -4.31 -0.15
CA HIS A 503 -5.61 -4.30 0.46
C HIS A 503 -5.31 -2.93 1.05
N ASN A 504 -4.70 -2.88 2.25
CA ASN A 504 -4.37 -1.62 2.91
C ASN A 504 -2.86 -1.37 2.92
N GLN A 505 -2.50 -0.08 2.93
CA GLN A 505 -1.14 0.42 3.09
C GLN A 505 -1.10 1.44 4.23
N ASP A 506 -0.17 1.24 5.16
CA ASP A 506 -0.06 2.02 6.39
C ASP A 506 1.04 3.09 6.36
N ASP A 507 1.85 3.12 5.31
CA ASP A 507 2.96 4.08 5.16
C ASP A 507 3.07 4.58 3.71
N ARG A 508 3.94 5.57 3.50
CA ARG A 508 4.28 6.13 2.19
C ARG A 508 5.74 5.89 1.80
N GLU A 509 6.47 5.14 2.60
CA GLU A 509 7.83 4.68 2.30
C GLU A 509 7.82 3.56 1.26
N HIS A 510 6.67 2.87 1.12
CA HIS A 510 6.40 1.85 0.11
C HIS A 510 5.15 2.19 -0.68
N ASP A 511 5.01 1.60 -1.86
CA ASP A 511 3.81 1.67 -2.68
C ASP A 511 3.58 0.34 -3.45
N ILE A 512 2.48 0.28 -4.19
CA ILE A 512 2.03 -0.94 -4.87
C ILE A 512 3.00 -1.49 -5.93
N PHE A 513 4.00 -0.71 -6.35
CA PHE A 513 5.02 -1.13 -7.32
C PHE A 513 6.41 -1.31 -6.70
N ASP A 514 6.50 -1.46 -5.37
CA ASP A 514 7.77 -1.69 -4.66
C ASP A 514 8.04 -3.17 -4.33
N SER A 515 7.02 -4.02 -4.38
CA SER A 515 7.14 -5.44 -4.10
C SER A 515 6.17 -6.25 -4.96
N ASP A 516 6.62 -7.43 -5.36
CA ASP A 516 5.79 -8.44 -6.02
C ASP A 516 4.61 -8.90 -5.15
N ASP A 517 4.73 -8.84 -3.82
CA ASP A 517 3.68 -9.22 -2.91
C ASP A 517 2.36 -8.45 -3.16
N TYR A 518 2.42 -7.17 -3.54
CA TYR A 518 1.19 -6.38 -3.77
C TYR A 518 0.37 -6.95 -4.93
N PHE A 519 0.98 -7.20 -6.09
CA PHE A 519 0.22 -7.76 -7.20
C PHE A 519 -0.13 -9.24 -6.98
N GLN A 520 0.70 -9.99 -6.27
CA GLN A 520 0.40 -11.39 -5.96
C GLN A 520 -0.81 -11.50 -5.02
N PHE A 521 -0.83 -10.76 -3.90
CA PHE A 521 -1.92 -10.83 -2.92
C PHE A 521 -3.18 -10.12 -3.41
N HIS A 522 -3.10 -8.85 -3.77
CA HIS A 522 -4.25 -8.04 -4.14
C HIS A 522 -4.65 -8.25 -5.61
N GLY A 523 -3.70 -8.12 -6.53
CA GLY A 523 -3.93 -8.37 -7.96
C GLY A 523 -4.40 -9.80 -8.22
N GLY A 524 -3.73 -10.80 -7.63
CA GLY A 524 -4.11 -12.21 -7.72
C GLY A 524 -5.51 -12.48 -7.17
N MET A 525 -5.92 -11.81 -6.09
CA MET A 525 -7.29 -11.88 -5.57
C MET A 525 -8.29 -11.33 -6.60
N ILE A 526 -8.02 -10.16 -7.17
CA ILE A 526 -8.86 -9.53 -8.20
C ILE A 526 -9.01 -10.46 -9.42
N ALA A 527 -7.88 -10.96 -9.97
CA ALA A 527 -7.88 -11.90 -11.10
C ALA A 527 -8.69 -13.16 -10.79
N THR A 528 -8.52 -13.72 -9.59
CA THR A 528 -9.22 -14.93 -9.17
C THR A 528 -10.73 -14.72 -9.08
N ILE A 529 -11.17 -13.63 -8.44
CA ILE A 529 -12.60 -13.32 -8.33
C ILE A 529 -13.22 -13.10 -9.70
N LYS A 530 -12.52 -12.35 -10.58
CA LYS A 530 -12.96 -12.12 -11.96
C LYS A 530 -13.09 -13.44 -12.74
N ALA A 531 -12.08 -14.32 -12.67
CA ALA A 531 -12.11 -15.62 -13.34
C ALA A 531 -13.25 -16.52 -12.85
N LEU A 532 -13.57 -16.49 -11.55
CA LEU A 532 -14.62 -17.31 -10.94
C LEU A 532 -16.03 -16.78 -11.16
N SER A 533 -16.21 -15.46 -11.05
CA SER A 533 -17.53 -14.82 -11.11
C SER A 533 -17.93 -14.41 -12.52
N GLY A 534 -16.97 -14.22 -13.44
CA GLY A 534 -17.19 -13.62 -14.75
C GLY A 534 -17.57 -12.13 -14.71
N LYS A 535 -17.41 -11.47 -13.56
CA LYS A 535 -17.74 -10.07 -13.34
C LYS A 535 -16.50 -9.26 -12.97
N ASP A 536 -16.49 -7.98 -13.32
CA ASP A 536 -15.49 -7.07 -12.79
C ASP A 536 -15.74 -6.86 -11.29
N VAL A 537 -14.70 -7.11 -10.51
CA VAL A 537 -14.66 -6.88 -9.06
C VAL A 537 -14.05 -5.51 -8.78
N LYS A 538 -14.56 -4.81 -7.77
CA LYS A 538 -13.94 -3.57 -7.31
C LYS A 538 -12.65 -3.90 -6.55
N GLY A 539 -11.53 -3.39 -7.05
CA GLY A 539 -10.24 -3.45 -6.34
C GLY A 539 -10.05 -2.18 -5.52
N TYR A 540 -10.15 -2.24 -4.21
CA TYR A 540 -9.98 -1.07 -3.34
C TYR A 540 -8.67 -1.13 -2.58
N PHE A 541 -8.03 0.03 -2.52
CA PHE A 541 -6.78 0.24 -1.82
C PHE A 541 -7.03 1.21 -0.65
N GLY A 542 -6.87 0.71 0.57
CA GLY A 542 -7.00 1.50 1.79
C GLY A 542 -5.67 2.16 2.17
N ASP A 543 -5.69 3.45 2.38
CA ASP A 543 -4.55 4.26 2.80
C ASP A 543 -4.74 4.73 4.23
N SER A 544 -4.04 4.11 5.18
CA SER A 544 -4.00 4.51 6.59
C SER A 544 -2.68 5.20 6.99
N SER A 545 -1.91 5.69 6.02
CA SER A 545 -0.67 6.44 6.30
C SER A 545 -0.91 7.70 7.13
N ASN A 546 -2.11 8.28 7.03
CA ASN A 546 -2.64 9.22 8.00
C ASN A 546 -3.73 8.53 8.84
N PRO A 547 -3.42 8.10 10.08
CA PRO A 547 -4.40 7.39 10.91
C PRO A 547 -5.64 8.20 11.27
N ALA A 548 -5.54 9.53 11.32
CA ALA A 548 -6.65 10.42 11.65
C ALA A 548 -7.65 10.60 10.49
N ALA A 549 -7.22 10.35 9.26
CA ALA A 549 -8.02 10.52 8.05
C ALA A 549 -7.68 9.43 7.01
N PRO A 550 -8.04 8.17 7.28
CA PRO A 550 -7.82 7.09 6.32
C PRO A 550 -8.65 7.32 5.05
N LYS A 551 -8.10 6.94 3.91
CA LYS A 551 -8.75 7.08 2.59
C LYS A 551 -8.85 5.73 1.89
N VAL A 552 -9.84 5.57 1.02
CA VAL A 552 -9.98 4.38 0.16
C VAL A 552 -10.03 4.83 -1.30
N ARG A 553 -9.15 4.27 -2.12
CA ARG A 553 -9.08 4.53 -3.57
C ARG A 553 -9.38 3.26 -4.35
N ASP A 554 -9.86 3.42 -5.59
CA ASP A 554 -9.80 2.33 -6.56
C ASP A 554 -8.33 2.03 -6.89
N ILE A 555 -8.01 0.76 -7.16
CA ILE A 555 -6.62 0.35 -7.43
C ILE A 555 -6.03 1.04 -8.68
N LYS A 556 -6.86 1.41 -9.65
CA LYS A 556 -6.45 2.17 -10.85
C LYS A 556 -6.09 3.61 -10.49
N GLU A 557 -6.84 4.23 -9.57
CA GLU A 557 -6.53 5.56 -9.03
C GLU A 557 -5.19 5.55 -8.28
N GLU A 558 -4.99 4.56 -7.42
CA GLU A 558 -3.73 4.40 -6.70
C GLU A 558 -2.56 4.14 -7.66
N SER A 559 -2.75 3.27 -8.67
CA SER A 559 -1.77 3.03 -9.72
C SER A 559 -1.36 4.32 -10.44
N LEU A 560 -2.32 5.13 -10.85
CA LEU A 560 -2.06 6.40 -11.52
C LEU A 560 -1.36 7.41 -10.59
N ARG A 561 -1.74 7.45 -9.31
CA ARG A 561 -1.08 8.29 -8.30
C ARG A 561 0.39 7.89 -8.14
N VAL A 562 0.68 6.61 -7.95
CA VAL A 562 2.05 6.09 -7.82
C VAL A 562 2.86 6.33 -9.10
N TYR A 563 2.27 6.10 -10.26
CA TYR A 563 2.91 6.38 -11.54
C TYR A 563 3.41 7.83 -11.60
N ARG A 564 2.58 8.82 -11.24
CA ARG A 564 2.92 10.24 -11.31
C ARG A 564 3.83 10.70 -10.17
N THR A 565 3.60 10.23 -8.95
CA THR A 565 4.38 10.67 -7.78
C THR A 565 5.74 10.00 -7.68
N ARG A 566 5.91 8.81 -8.26
CA ARG A 566 7.17 8.07 -8.20
C ARG A 566 7.67 7.60 -9.55
N VAL A 567 6.93 6.73 -10.25
CA VAL A 567 7.46 5.97 -11.40
C VAL A 567 8.10 6.88 -12.44
N VAL A 568 7.42 7.94 -12.87
CA VAL A 568 7.95 8.90 -13.86
C VAL A 568 8.40 10.24 -13.25
N ASN A 569 8.41 10.35 -11.94
CA ASN A 569 8.79 11.58 -11.26
C ASN A 569 10.31 11.82 -11.36
N PRO A 570 10.75 12.97 -11.92
CA PRO A 570 12.17 13.26 -12.08
C PRO A 570 12.96 13.22 -10.78
N LYS A 571 12.41 13.73 -9.68
CA LYS A 571 13.06 13.75 -8.36
C LYS A 571 13.40 12.33 -7.90
N TRP A 572 12.45 11.40 -8.02
CA TRP A 572 12.69 10.00 -7.68
C TRP A 572 13.69 9.33 -8.62
N LEU A 573 13.55 9.55 -9.95
CA LEU A 573 14.46 8.97 -10.95
C LEU A 573 15.91 9.42 -10.75
N GLU A 574 16.13 10.70 -10.47
CA GLU A 574 17.47 11.24 -10.17
C GLU A 574 18.02 10.67 -8.87
N SER A 575 17.19 10.55 -7.84
CA SER A 575 17.60 10.03 -6.53
C SER A 575 17.93 8.53 -6.58
N ILE A 576 17.13 7.72 -7.26
CA ILE A 576 17.36 6.27 -7.34
C ILE A 576 18.62 5.94 -8.14
N GLN A 577 18.95 6.71 -9.18
CA GLN A 577 20.17 6.52 -9.97
C GLN A 577 21.45 6.76 -9.17
N GLN A 578 21.42 7.54 -8.08
CA GLN A 578 22.57 7.72 -7.20
C GLN A 578 23.00 6.44 -6.48
N HIS A 579 22.15 5.40 -6.45
CA HIS A 579 22.42 4.11 -5.83
C HIS A 579 23.09 3.09 -6.78
N GLY A 580 23.50 3.51 -7.98
CA GLY A 580 24.27 2.68 -8.92
C GLY A 580 23.56 1.36 -9.24
N TYR A 581 24.26 0.23 -9.07
CA TYR A 581 23.73 -1.11 -9.38
C TYR A 581 22.37 -1.38 -8.72
N LYS A 582 22.24 -1.07 -7.41
CA LYS A 582 20.98 -1.30 -6.69
C LYS A 582 19.87 -0.41 -7.22
N GLY A 583 20.16 0.87 -7.53
CA GLY A 583 19.19 1.78 -8.13
C GLY A 583 18.68 1.28 -9.48
N ALA A 584 19.55 0.77 -10.33
CA ALA A 584 19.17 0.16 -11.61
C ALA A 584 18.28 -1.08 -11.41
N SER A 585 18.60 -1.91 -10.41
CA SER A 585 17.79 -3.09 -10.07
C SER A 585 16.39 -2.70 -9.56
N GLU A 586 16.27 -1.63 -8.74
CA GLU A 586 14.98 -1.13 -8.25
C GLU A 586 14.12 -0.58 -9.39
N MET A 587 14.74 0.11 -10.36
CA MET A 587 14.02 0.58 -11.55
C MET A 587 13.48 -0.59 -12.37
N ALA A 588 14.26 -1.65 -12.58
CA ALA A 588 13.79 -2.85 -13.27
C ALA A 588 12.67 -3.55 -12.49
N ALA A 589 12.85 -3.74 -11.19
CA ALA A 589 11.83 -4.32 -10.31
C ALA A 589 10.51 -3.53 -10.34
N THR A 590 10.57 -2.20 -10.36
CA THR A 590 9.37 -1.35 -10.52
C THR A 590 8.62 -1.70 -11.81
N VAL A 591 9.32 -1.92 -12.94
CA VAL A 591 8.68 -2.30 -14.21
C VAL A 591 8.10 -3.72 -14.14
N ASP A 592 8.77 -4.65 -13.50
CA ASP A 592 8.25 -6.01 -13.29
C ASP A 592 6.98 -6.00 -12.44
N TYR A 593 6.94 -5.21 -11.36
CA TYR A 593 5.79 -5.16 -10.45
C TYR A 593 4.59 -4.44 -11.06
N LEU A 594 4.80 -3.33 -11.79
CA LEU A 594 3.71 -2.68 -12.50
C LEU A 594 3.13 -3.58 -13.60
N PHE A 595 3.98 -4.33 -14.31
CA PHE A 595 3.53 -5.33 -15.28
C PHE A 595 2.73 -6.45 -14.61
N GLY A 596 3.22 -6.99 -13.49
CA GLY A 596 2.53 -8.02 -12.72
C GLY A 596 1.17 -7.56 -12.21
N PHE A 597 1.09 -6.30 -11.76
CA PHE A 597 -0.18 -5.72 -11.31
C PHE A 597 -1.16 -5.50 -12.48
N ASP A 598 -0.65 -5.06 -13.64
CA ASP A 598 -1.49 -4.91 -14.82
C ASP A 598 -2.00 -6.26 -15.34
N ALA A 599 -1.12 -7.27 -15.39
CA ALA A 599 -1.49 -8.64 -15.77
C ALA A 599 -2.61 -9.23 -14.89
N THR A 600 -2.66 -8.86 -13.61
CA THR A 600 -3.62 -9.41 -12.64
C THR A 600 -4.85 -8.55 -12.41
N ALA A 601 -4.77 -7.22 -12.59
CA ALA A 601 -5.84 -6.29 -12.24
C ALA A 601 -6.15 -5.22 -13.30
N GLY A 602 -5.41 -5.16 -14.41
CA GLY A 602 -5.66 -4.22 -15.51
C GLY A 602 -5.54 -2.75 -15.08
N VAL A 603 -4.44 -2.39 -14.41
CA VAL A 603 -4.28 -1.08 -13.76
C VAL A 603 -3.54 -0.06 -14.61
N MET A 604 -2.84 -0.49 -15.68
CA MET A 604 -2.06 0.38 -16.54
C MET A 604 -2.87 0.86 -17.75
N LYS A 605 -2.49 2.00 -18.27
CA LYS A 605 -2.99 2.55 -19.52
C LYS A 605 -1.84 2.78 -20.50
N ASP A 606 -2.13 2.86 -21.79
CA ASP A 606 -1.13 3.01 -22.86
C ASP A 606 -0.13 4.13 -22.58
N PHE A 607 -0.60 5.32 -22.17
CA PHE A 607 0.28 6.45 -21.86
C PHE A 607 1.24 6.19 -20.69
N MET A 608 0.87 5.30 -19.76
CA MET A 608 1.73 4.93 -18.63
C MET A 608 2.86 4.02 -19.13
N TYR A 609 2.57 3.04 -19.96
CA TYR A 609 3.59 2.22 -20.63
C TYR A 609 4.52 3.06 -21.50
N GLU A 610 3.96 3.98 -22.31
CA GLU A 610 4.73 4.92 -23.12
C GLU A 610 5.67 5.75 -22.24
N GLY A 611 5.17 6.32 -21.15
CA GLY A 611 5.99 7.13 -20.23
C GLY A 611 7.12 6.32 -19.56
N VAL A 612 6.85 5.06 -19.19
CA VAL A 612 7.89 4.15 -18.67
C VAL A 612 8.91 3.86 -19.77
N ALA A 613 8.48 3.50 -20.98
CA ALA A 613 9.39 3.25 -22.10
C ALA A 613 10.33 4.43 -22.35
N GLN A 614 9.77 5.64 -22.42
CA GLN A 614 10.54 6.87 -22.68
C GLN A 614 11.53 7.19 -21.56
N LYS A 615 11.12 7.03 -20.28
CA LYS A 615 11.95 7.41 -19.11
C LYS A 615 12.95 6.34 -18.70
N TYR A 616 12.57 5.06 -18.79
CA TYR A 616 13.38 3.96 -18.27
C TYR A 616 14.26 3.29 -19.34
N ALA A 617 13.77 3.18 -20.58
CA ALA A 617 14.48 2.41 -21.61
C ALA A 617 15.08 3.27 -22.72
N LEU A 618 14.42 4.40 -23.10
CA LEU A 618 14.79 5.15 -24.30
C LEU A 618 15.51 6.49 -23.99
N ASP A 619 15.42 7.01 -22.76
CA ASP A 619 16.21 8.19 -22.38
C ASP A 619 17.70 7.85 -22.39
N LYS A 620 18.47 8.68 -23.11
CA LYS A 620 19.89 8.42 -23.33
C LYS A 620 20.74 8.49 -22.06
N SER A 621 20.38 9.37 -21.12
CA SER A 621 21.11 9.49 -19.85
C SER A 621 20.85 8.27 -18.97
N THR A 622 19.62 7.79 -18.97
CA THR A 622 19.21 6.59 -18.25
C THR A 622 19.82 5.32 -18.86
N GLN A 623 19.92 5.23 -20.20
CA GLN A 623 20.63 4.13 -20.87
C GLN A 623 22.12 4.10 -20.45
N GLN A 624 22.80 5.25 -20.48
CA GLN A 624 24.21 5.35 -20.05
C GLN A 624 24.40 4.93 -18.59
N PHE A 625 23.45 5.29 -17.73
CA PHE A 625 23.47 4.86 -16.34
C PHE A 625 23.41 3.33 -16.23
N TYR A 626 22.48 2.66 -16.94
CA TYR A 626 22.41 1.19 -16.93
C TYR A 626 23.67 0.54 -17.51
N GLU A 627 24.20 1.06 -18.61
CA GLU A 627 25.42 0.55 -19.23
C GLU A 627 26.61 0.54 -18.27
N GLN A 628 26.69 1.55 -17.42
CA GLN A 628 27.75 1.69 -16.42
C GLN A 628 27.51 0.85 -15.17
N CYS A 629 26.28 0.76 -14.70
CA CYS A 629 25.96 0.17 -13.40
C CYS A 629 25.40 -1.26 -13.51
N ASN A 630 24.37 -1.47 -14.36
CA ASN A 630 23.66 -2.75 -14.47
C ASN A 630 22.94 -2.87 -15.83
N PRO A 631 23.63 -3.29 -16.90
CA PRO A 631 22.96 -3.43 -18.21
C PRO A 631 21.90 -4.53 -18.26
N TRP A 632 21.92 -5.50 -17.33
CA TRP A 632 20.86 -6.50 -17.21
C TRP A 632 19.51 -5.88 -16.87
N ALA A 633 19.50 -4.76 -16.11
CA ALA A 633 18.29 -4.03 -15.81
C ALA A 633 17.65 -3.45 -17.07
N LEU A 634 18.44 -2.83 -17.97
CA LEU A 634 17.93 -2.30 -19.23
C LEU A 634 17.37 -3.39 -20.14
N LYS A 635 18.04 -4.56 -20.18
CA LYS A 635 17.54 -5.73 -20.90
C LYS A 635 16.17 -6.15 -20.37
N GLY A 636 16.07 -6.42 -19.06
CA GLY A 636 14.82 -6.86 -18.42
C GLY A 636 13.67 -5.87 -18.62
N ILE A 637 13.92 -4.57 -18.45
CA ILE A 637 12.93 -3.51 -18.69
C ILE A 637 12.41 -3.57 -20.15
N SER A 638 13.34 -3.67 -21.13
CA SER A 638 12.96 -3.72 -22.54
C SER A 638 12.17 -4.98 -22.89
N GLU A 639 12.58 -6.13 -22.38
CA GLU A 639 11.87 -7.41 -22.54
C GLU A 639 10.45 -7.33 -21.98
N ARG A 640 10.29 -6.77 -20.77
CA ARG A 640 9.00 -6.69 -20.10
C ARG A 640 8.03 -5.74 -20.79
N LEU A 641 8.49 -4.59 -21.28
CA LEU A 641 7.67 -3.65 -22.05
C LEU A 641 7.25 -4.25 -23.41
N LEU A 642 8.13 -4.97 -24.08
CA LEU A 642 7.80 -5.67 -25.32
C LEU A 642 6.82 -6.83 -25.07
N GLU A 643 6.93 -7.54 -23.95
CA GLU A 643 5.96 -8.55 -23.54
C GLU A 643 4.58 -7.95 -23.29
N ALA A 644 4.49 -6.78 -22.62
CA ALA A 644 3.22 -6.07 -22.41
C ALA A 644 2.51 -5.76 -23.74
N ALA A 645 3.25 -5.24 -24.71
CA ALA A 645 2.71 -4.98 -26.06
C ALA A 645 2.31 -6.28 -26.78
N GLN A 646 3.12 -7.34 -26.70
CA GLN A 646 2.82 -8.63 -27.32
C GLN A 646 1.57 -9.29 -26.76
N ARG A 647 1.32 -9.13 -25.45
CA ARG A 647 0.13 -9.67 -24.76
C ARG A 647 -1.12 -8.80 -24.92
N GLY A 648 -1.00 -7.61 -25.53
CA GLY A 648 -2.10 -6.67 -25.68
C GLY A 648 -2.47 -5.91 -24.41
N MET A 649 -1.60 -5.94 -23.40
CA MET A 649 -1.73 -5.12 -22.17
C MET A 649 -1.43 -3.64 -22.48
N TRP A 650 -0.46 -3.40 -23.32
CA TRP A 650 -0.22 -2.12 -23.99
C TRP A 650 -0.91 -2.17 -25.35
N GLU A 651 -2.16 -1.66 -25.44
CA GLU A 651 -3.06 -1.89 -26.58
C GLU A 651 -2.64 -1.15 -27.83
N GLN A 652 -2.21 0.11 -27.71
CA GLN A 652 -1.88 0.99 -28.85
C GLN A 652 -0.48 1.62 -28.67
N PRO A 653 0.59 0.80 -28.62
CA PRO A 653 1.94 1.33 -28.52
C PRO A 653 2.33 2.12 -29.76
N ASP A 654 3.08 3.23 -29.59
CA ASP A 654 3.68 3.94 -30.72
C ASP A 654 4.64 3.01 -31.47
N PRO A 655 4.47 2.84 -32.81
CA PRO A 655 5.35 2.00 -33.60
C PRO A 655 6.84 2.39 -33.53
N GLU A 656 7.15 3.70 -33.41
CA GLU A 656 8.52 4.19 -33.28
C GLU A 656 9.11 3.79 -31.93
N THR A 657 8.31 3.89 -30.87
CA THR A 657 8.70 3.44 -29.51
C THR A 657 8.95 1.96 -29.47
N LEU A 658 8.08 1.13 -30.06
CA LEU A 658 8.31 -0.32 -30.13
C LEU A 658 9.57 -0.69 -30.90
N GLU A 659 9.83 -0.05 -32.02
CA GLU A 659 11.04 -0.30 -32.79
C GLU A 659 12.30 0.13 -32.03
N ALA A 660 12.25 1.27 -31.36
CA ALA A 660 13.33 1.74 -30.49
C ALA A 660 13.62 0.77 -29.32
N LEU A 661 12.57 0.23 -28.68
CA LEU A 661 12.72 -0.78 -27.62
C LEU A 661 13.39 -2.06 -28.14
N LYS A 662 13.00 -2.56 -29.32
CA LYS A 662 13.63 -3.74 -29.96
C LYS A 662 15.11 -3.48 -30.25
N GLN A 663 15.43 -2.29 -30.76
CA GLN A 663 16.82 -1.91 -31.03
C GLN A 663 17.62 -1.78 -29.73
N THR A 664 17.06 -1.21 -28.68
CA THR A 664 17.68 -1.12 -27.34
C THR A 664 17.97 -2.51 -26.79
N LEU A 665 17.00 -3.44 -26.88
CA LEU A 665 17.19 -4.83 -26.45
C LEU A 665 18.32 -5.52 -27.21
N LEU A 666 18.33 -5.44 -28.55
CA LEU A 666 19.39 -6.05 -29.36
C LEU A 666 20.77 -5.45 -29.08
N GLN A 667 20.87 -4.14 -28.89
CA GLN A 667 22.13 -3.47 -28.54
C GLN A 667 22.63 -3.92 -27.16
N THR A 668 21.72 -4.02 -26.19
CA THR A 668 22.05 -4.45 -24.83
C THR A 668 22.48 -5.92 -24.81
N ASP A 669 21.81 -6.80 -25.54
CA ASP A 669 22.21 -8.21 -25.70
C ASP A 669 23.62 -8.33 -26.33
N SER A 670 23.86 -7.61 -27.41
CA SER A 670 25.18 -7.60 -28.05
C SER A 670 26.28 -7.09 -27.10
N MET A 671 26.00 -6.12 -26.28
CA MET A 671 26.92 -5.61 -25.26
C MET A 671 27.20 -6.66 -24.19
N LEU A 672 26.16 -7.36 -23.72
CA LEU A 672 26.28 -8.42 -22.71
C LEU A 672 27.07 -9.66 -23.23
N GLU A 673 26.82 -10.08 -24.47
CA GLU A 673 27.57 -11.16 -25.12
C GLU A 673 29.06 -10.80 -25.30
N GLY A 674 29.37 -9.52 -25.55
CA GLY A 674 30.74 -9.02 -25.68
C GLY A 674 31.51 -8.85 -24.37
N ARG A 675 30.80 -8.87 -23.21
CA ARG A 675 31.43 -8.89 -21.88
C ARG A 675 31.80 -10.35 -21.59
N SER A 676 33.10 -10.71 -21.75
CA SER A 676 33.62 -11.96 -21.22
C SER A 676 33.21 -12.11 -19.75
N GLU A 677 32.72 -13.29 -19.36
CA GLU A 677 32.39 -13.62 -17.97
C GLU A 677 33.53 -13.16 -17.04
N PRO A 678 33.22 -12.51 -15.92
CA PRO A 678 34.29 -12.22 -14.97
C PRO A 678 34.89 -13.54 -14.52
N THR A 679 36.16 -13.69 -14.81
CA THR A 679 36.96 -14.77 -14.25
C THR A 679 36.91 -14.64 -12.73
N ILE A 680 36.17 -15.54 -12.07
CA ILE A 680 36.07 -15.65 -10.63
C ILE A 680 37.44 -15.95 -10.04
#